data_c58eff3908de13858a0d6a8b3dcdad4c
#
_entry.id   c58eff3908de13858a0d6a8b3dcdad4c
#
_cell.length_a   1.000
_cell.length_b   1.000
_cell.length_c   1.000
_cell.angle_alpha   90.00
_cell.angle_beta   90.00
_cell.angle_gamma   90.00
#
_symmetry.space_group_name_H-M   'P 1'
#
loop_
_entity.id
_entity.type
_entity.pdbx_description
1 polymer ?
#
loop_
_entity_poly.entity_id
_entity_poly.type
_entity_poly.pdbx_seq_one_letter_code
_entity_poly.pdbx_strand_id
1 'polypeptide(L)'
;MKRIQWASALAAVAAALTINSCESSQEVGFPEAEAITLTGELGQPPVTRTQIDIEPTEDGSLGIMWSAGDKIGVFGGTTQNAEFEGNFTTAVTSGLFSGSMDAGDNPKFAYYPYVNGNTDYNKIPVTVANAQSYTGVTSIAANDVKASDTPVRASDGSYRFIFKPMVSILKFQVAFNGLAGIDADETLNAIVVKSSDAGKALTGNFTMNLAELSAGLTPVTEGTYSSIRVNLTDADGNGKSVAHKIVAYASIAPCLKTGDAVEVMLLTDKHTVKFNVTALQDFKAGLCYDVPLDLSNLKPENNLQIFDPTAESPELRSFSFEVANNAGKILATEAYYEGNSAETTLHTVKEKALEIDQTTGNIEGFIPYLYDFKLIPTFTTSKGAVVTVNGQVQTSGESEVDFSSAEPVVYSVSNGLETKEYKVSVTNTGLPVVVLDINQETVNNVTSKDILLGAVNITGKEGDWTKSDVLTIYKDGVKQMTDVCSVKTRGNSSRGLPKKPVNIKLSDDISVLGMKAHDRWCLVASQFDKTMMRNAFTYHLANEIQDHFTDAAGTENVLGKGLVWNPHGETVEVVMNGIHVGTYYLCEHIKINKNRLKLTHKKVDKVLESNADAKVADCGFLIEMSTDEKENRTNTARRKVPIAFKDLDITAYPTIAEEFMAFVNDFDENLYQGAMYIDNNDPTTAREYFDKAYEKLDINSMIDWWIINELAMNDEMQWPKSAFAYKDGDGKYFAGPVWDFDYQTYVNIEKYNTSSIIKNMEAVHLSTKYWGEVVPYKFTDLGGYSALMYHRTNSASSSPYGWYPWLFKDPYFVARVKARWNSLYNSVLQNQSSVIARMGKEREKAAESNWKIWNIKYLHAGNSGDEYDFTYPEAIQNFNEVFEKRREGLNTAINNL
;
A
#
# COMPACT_ATOMS: atom_id res chain seq x y z
N MET A 1 30.96 -21.60 34.57
CA MET A 1 30.84 -22.52 35.74
C MET A 1 29.42 -23.07 35.80
N LYS A 2 29.34 -24.35 36.00
CA LYS A 2 28.23 -25.30 36.16
C LYS A 2 27.58 -25.81 34.86
N ARG A 3 28.13 -26.93 34.45
CA ARG A 3 27.50 -27.99 33.65
C ARG A 3 26.47 -28.71 34.54
N ILE A 4 25.34 -29.10 33.98
CA ILE A 4 24.48 -30.14 34.54
C ILE A 4 24.31 -31.21 33.46
N GLN A 5 24.91 -32.40 33.73
CA GLN A 5 24.65 -33.63 33.03
C GLN A 5 23.36 -34.27 33.56
N TRP A 6 22.58 -34.86 32.67
CA TRP A 6 21.61 -35.87 33.07
C TRP A 6 21.98 -37.22 32.47
N ALA A 7 22.22 -38.11 33.37
CA ALA A 7 22.51 -39.52 33.11
C ALA A 7 21.22 -40.35 33.08
N SER A 8 21.25 -41.33 32.21
CA SER A 8 20.34 -42.45 32.07
C SER A 8 20.08 -43.22 33.37
N ALA A 9 18.82 -43.64 33.59
CA ALA A 9 18.50 -44.73 34.48
C ALA A 9 17.46 -45.65 33.83
N LEU A 10 17.91 -46.82 33.36
CA LEU A 10 17.10 -48.02 33.19
C LEU A 10 16.78 -48.57 34.58
N ALA A 11 15.53 -48.88 34.85
CA ALA A 11 15.16 -49.76 35.93
C ALA A 11 14.11 -50.76 35.46
N ALA A 12 14.48 -51.99 35.27
CA ALA A 12 13.59 -53.14 35.11
C ALA A 12 12.94 -53.45 36.43
N VAL A 13 11.62 -53.63 36.43
CA VAL A 13 10.94 -54.30 37.58
C VAL A 13 10.24 -55.54 37.06
N ALA A 14 10.80 -56.67 37.36
CA ALA A 14 10.16 -57.99 37.32
C ALA A 14 9.36 -58.18 38.61
N ALA A 15 8.06 -58.31 38.51
CA ALA A 15 7.21 -58.78 39.64
C ALA A 15 6.65 -60.18 39.28
N ALA A 16 7.14 -61.14 39.90
CA ALA A 16 6.59 -62.48 39.92
C ALA A 16 5.35 -62.48 40.86
N LEU A 17 4.22 -62.89 40.38
CA LEU A 17 3.07 -63.24 41.19
C LEU A 17 2.73 -64.75 40.95
N THR A 18 3.00 -65.52 41.88
CA THR A 18 2.48 -66.91 42.05
C THR A 18 1.05 -66.80 42.51
N ILE A 19 0.12 -67.40 41.79
CA ILE A 19 -1.23 -67.71 42.31
C ILE A 19 -1.53 -69.17 42.12
N ASN A 20 -1.95 -69.78 43.23
CA ASN A 20 -2.38 -71.14 43.34
C ASN A 20 -3.64 -71.49 42.57
N SER A 21 -3.67 -72.74 42.16
CA SER A 21 -4.73 -73.46 41.50
C SER A 21 -6.07 -73.45 42.26
N CYS A 22 -7.16 -73.36 41.50
CA CYS A 22 -8.34 -74.19 41.78
C CYS A 22 -9.04 -74.55 40.49
N GLU A 23 -9.32 -75.80 40.37
CA GLU A 23 -9.88 -76.49 39.21
C GLU A 23 -11.28 -76.05 38.81
N SER A 24 -11.49 -75.95 37.50
CA SER A 24 -12.67 -76.66 36.86
C SER A 24 -12.48 -76.67 35.36
N SER A 25 -12.38 -77.82 34.79
CA SER A 25 -12.25 -78.21 33.43
C SER A 25 -13.47 -77.81 32.59
N GLN A 26 -13.24 -77.05 31.54
CA GLN A 26 -13.85 -77.28 30.23
C GLN A 26 -12.79 -76.97 29.17
N GLU A 27 -12.23 -78.02 28.58
CA GLU A 27 -11.50 -77.96 27.33
C GLU A 27 -12.46 -77.45 26.26
N VAL A 28 -12.25 -76.20 25.90
CA VAL A 28 -12.67 -75.73 24.57
C VAL A 28 -11.50 -76.18 23.70
N GLY A 29 -11.72 -77.24 22.96
CA GLY A 29 -10.79 -77.72 21.97
C GLY A 29 -10.59 -76.62 20.94
N PHE A 30 -9.32 -76.12 20.84
CA PHE A 30 -8.93 -75.34 19.68
C PHE A 30 -9.07 -76.30 18.47
N PRO A 31 -9.70 -75.90 17.35
CA PRO A 31 -9.73 -76.73 16.17
C PRO A 31 -8.29 -77.08 15.77
N GLU A 32 -8.05 -78.39 15.50
CA GLU A 32 -6.74 -78.82 15.03
C GLU A 32 -6.34 -78.05 13.79
N ALA A 33 -5.16 -77.47 13.76
CA ALA A 33 -4.67 -76.73 12.60
C ALA A 33 -4.44 -77.67 11.41
N GLU A 34 -5.06 -77.40 10.29
CA GLU A 34 -4.92 -78.22 9.09
C GLU A 34 -3.84 -77.60 8.19
N ALA A 35 -2.83 -78.36 7.74
CA ALA A 35 -1.76 -77.95 6.84
C ALA A 35 -2.36 -77.72 5.41
N ILE A 36 -2.21 -76.50 4.86
CA ILE A 36 -2.75 -76.12 3.54
C ILE A 36 -1.60 -75.60 2.67
N THR A 37 -1.64 -75.96 1.38
CA THR A 37 -0.78 -75.38 0.37
C THR A 37 -1.57 -74.50 -0.59
N LEU A 38 -1.08 -73.29 -0.81
CA LEU A 38 -1.70 -72.31 -1.66
C LEU A 38 -0.76 -71.94 -2.83
N THR A 39 -1.31 -71.65 -3.99
CA THR A 39 -0.54 -71.05 -5.09
C THR A 39 -0.72 -69.56 -5.08
N GLY A 40 0.38 -68.84 -4.93
CA GLY A 40 0.46 -67.38 -5.11
C GLY A 40 0.90 -67.05 -6.53
N GLU A 41 -0.01 -66.50 -7.35
CA GLU A 41 0.27 -66.07 -8.70
C GLU A 41 0.16 -64.55 -8.80
N LEU A 42 1.04 -63.96 -9.62
CA LEU A 42 1.04 -62.50 -9.84
C LEU A 42 0.13 -62.23 -11.03
N GLY A 43 -0.92 -61.39 -10.84
CA GLY A 43 -1.90 -61.02 -11.84
C GLY A 43 -1.32 -60.20 -12.96
N GLN A 44 -1.77 -60.48 -14.19
CA GLN A 44 -1.48 -59.66 -15.38
C GLN A 44 -2.41 -58.49 -15.52
N PRO A 45 -1.98 -57.38 -16.08
CA PRO A 45 -0.66 -56.86 -16.33
C PRO A 45 -0.18 -55.99 -15.21
N PRO A 46 0.95 -55.70 -15.38
CA PRO A 46 2.17 -56.16 -14.95
C PRO A 46 2.66 -55.29 -13.86
N VAL A 47 3.62 -55.72 -13.16
CA VAL A 47 4.73 -54.91 -12.85
C VAL A 47 4.90 -54.51 -11.41
N THR A 48 4.91 -55.51 -10.50
CA THR A 48 5.82 -55.43 -9.38
C THR A 48 6.17 -56.86 -8.94
N ARG A 49 7.43 -57.18 -8.88
CA ARG A 49 7.92 -58.41 -8.36
C ARG A 49 8.88 -58.10 -7.23
N THR A 50 9.02 -59.00 -6.30
CA THR A 50 10.03 -58.93 -5.23
C THR A 50 11.47 -58.96 -5.73
N GLN A 51 11.69 -59.34 -6.97
CA GLN A 51 12.87 -59.05 -7.78
C GLN A 51 12.40 -58.48 -9.12
N ILE A 52 12.92 -57.33 -9.49
CA ILE A 52 12.64 -56.74 -10.81
C ILE A 52 13.65 -57.30 -11.82
N ASP A 53 13.19 -57.89 -12.90
CA ASP A 53 14.07 -58.27 -14.02
C ASP A 53 14.74 -57.02 -14.60
N ILE A 54 16.01 -57.10 -14.87
CA ILE A 54 16.87 -55.97 -15.28
C ILE A 54 16.52 -55.47 -16.66
N GLU A 55 15.90 -56.30 -17.49
CA GLU A 55 15.44 -55.92 -18.80
C GLU A 55 13.90 -55.86 -18.88
N PRO A 56 13.30 -54.73 -19.33
CA PRO A 56 11.86 -54.68 -19.58
C PRO A 56 11.49 -55.71 -20.68
N THR A 57 10.36 -56.38 -20.52
CA THR A 57 9.77 -57.20 -21.55
C THR A 57 9.48 -56.32 -22.79
N GLU A 58 9.32 -56.88 -23.99
CA GLU A 58 9.07 -56.10 -25.24
C GLU A 58 7.91 -55.06 -25.14
N ASP A 59 6.99 -55.22 -24.20
CA ASP A 59 5.90 -54.32 -23.92
C ASP A 59 6.24 -53.26 -22.84
N GLY A 60 7.49 -53.19 -22.38
CA GLY A 60 7.92 -52.20 -21.35
C GLY A 60 7.57 -52.58 -19.93
N SER A 61 7.03 -53.76 -19.64
CA SER A 61 6.66 -54.21 -18.34
C SER A 61 7.89 -54.73 -17.56
N LEU A 62 8.01 -54.32 -16.28
CA LEU A 62 9.00 -54.92 -15.36
C LEU A 62 8.42 -56.16 -14.72
N GLY A 63 9.08 -57.26 -14.85
CA GLY A 63 8.62 -58.51 -14.22
C GLY A 63 8.91 -58.55 -12.69
N ILE A 64 7.91 -58.87 -11.86
CA ILE A 64 8.07 -59.13 -10.41
C ILE A 64 8.13 -60.63 -10.14
N MET A 65 8.94 -61.08 -9.18
CA MET A 65 9.03 -62.50 -8.74
C MET A 65 8.94 -62.60 -7.23
N TRP A 66 8.38 -63.71 -6.77
CA TRP A 66 8.50 -64.15 -5.38
C TRP A 66 9.96 -64.53 -5.09
N SER A 67 10.46 -64.16 -3.92
CA SER A 67 11.76 -64.50 -3.44
C SER A 67 11.70 -65.61 -2.38
N ALA A 68 12.73 -66.43 -2.29
CA ALA A 68 12.82 -67.46 -1.26
C ALA A 68 12.68 -66.83 0.14
N GLY A 69 11.79 -67.39 0.94
CA GLY A 69 11.52 -66.94 2.30
C GLY A 69 10.42 -65.82 2.38
N ASP A 70 9.84 -65.45 1.24
CA ASP A 70 8.63 -64.56 1.25
C ASP A 70 7.50 -65.18 2.07
N LYS A 71 6.86 -64.37 2.90
CA LYS A 71 5.73 -64.76 3.73
C LYS A 71 4.50 -63.96 3.42
N ILE A 72 3.36 -64.64 3.29
CA ILE A 72 2.07 -63.99 3.05
C ILE A 72 1.14 -64.21 4.26
N GLY A 73 0.30 -63.25 4.57
CA GLY A 73 -0.79 -63.38 5.54
C GLY A 73 -2.08 -63.80 4.87
N VAL A 74 -2.71 -64.84 5.41
CA VAL A 74 -3.95 -65.41 4.86
C VAL A 74 -5.06 -65.35 5.91
N PHE A 75 -6.23 -64.89 5.50
CA PHE A 75 -7.48 -64.86 6.28
C PHE A 75 -8.49 -65.83 5.71
N GLY A 76 -9.21 -66.56 6.60
CA GLY A 76 -10.31 -67.41 6.27
C GLY A 76 -11.65 -66.92 6.81
N GLY A 77 -12.56 -67.87 7.08
CA GLY A 77 -13.81 -67.60 7.78
C GLY A 77 -13.64 -67.45 9.29
N THR A 78 -12.83 -68.36 9.89
CA THR A 78 -12.45 -68.37 11.29
C THR A 78 -10.95 -68.10 11.49
N THR A 79 -10.12 -68.48 10.55
CA THR A 79 -8.68 -68.25 10.58
C THR A 79 -8.37 -66.76 10.45
N GLN A 80 -7.66 -66.24 11.43
CA GLN A 80 -7.22 -64.84 11.44
C GLN A 80 -5.74 -64.79 11.17
N ASN A 81 -5.33 -64.20 10.03
CA ASN A 81 -3.95 -63.87 9.66
C ASN A 81 -2.93 -65.02 9.82
N ALA A 82 -3.17 -66.15 9.21
CA ALA A 82 -2.24 -67.26 9.18
C ALA A 82 -1.01 -66.93 8.34
N GLU A 83 0.17 -67.28 8.86
CA GLU A 83 1.45 -67.14 8.12
C GLU A 83 1.63 -68.30 7.13
N PHE A 84 1.88 -67.95 5.87
CA PHE A 84 2.28 -68.92 4.83
C PHE A 84 3.61 -68.53 4.27
N GLU A 85 4.54 -69.46 4.19
CA GLU A 85 5.92 -69.28 3.70
C GLU A 85 6.08 -69.93 2.32
N GLY A 86 6.84 -69.26 1.44
CA GLY A 86 7.09 -69.72 0.08
C GLY A 86 8.03 -70.93 0.01
N ASN A 87 7.57 -71.95 -0.67
CA ASN A 87 8.29 -73.24 -0.85
C ASN A 87 9.15 -73.26 -2.11
N PHE A 88 9.97 -72.25 -2.32
CA PHE A 88 10.82 -72.10 -3.51
C PHE A 88 12.19 -71.56 -3.10
N THR A 89 13.25 -72.03 -3.78
CA THR A 89 14.66 -71.67 -3.50
C THR A 89 15.22 -70.64 -4.48
N THR A 90 14.50 -70.34 -5.51
CA THR A 90 14.85 -69.32 -6.55
C THR A 90 13.65 -68.43 -6.77
N ALA A 91 13.87 -67.26 -7.34
CA ALA A 91 12.79 -66.34 -7.68
C ALA A 91 11.81 -66.93 -8.70
N VAL A 92 10.52 -66.83 -8.45
CA VAL A 92 9.44 -67.42 -9.29
C VAL A 92 8.29 -66.42 -9.51
N THR A 93 7.57 -66.53 -10.63
CA THR A 93 6.37 -65.72 -10.95
C THR A 93 5.12 -66.30 -10.31
N SER A 94 5.09 -67.60 -10.10
CA SER A 94 4.02 -68.35 -9.44
C SER A 94 4.67 -69.31 -8.45
N GLY A 95 4.35 -69.22 -7.18
CA GLY A 95 4.99 -69.99 -6.14
C GLY A 95 3.99 -70.68 -5.24
N LEU A 96 4.40 -71.85 -4.69
CA LEU A 96 3.63 -72.56 -3.66
C LEU A 96 4.04 -72.03 -2.27
N PHE A 97 3.00 -71.73 -1.46
CA PHE A 97 3.17 -71.28 -0.08
C PHE A 97 2.48 -72.30 0.84
N SER A 98 3.18 -72.63 1.92
CA SER A 98 2.67 -73.58 2.91
C SER A 98 2.47 -72.90 4.24
N GLY A 99 1.34 -73.24 4.89
CA GLY A 99 0.96 -72.68 6.20
C GLY A 99 -0.14 -73.56 6.80
N SER A 100 -0.71 -73.14 7.90
CA SER A 100 -1.80 -73.86 8.62
C SER A 100 -2.96 -72.91 8.84
N MET A 101 -4.18 -73.43 8.64
CA MET A 101 -5.45 -72.72 8.91
C MET A 101 -6.25 -73.55 9.92
N ASP A 102 -7.30 -72.94 10.50
CA ASP A 102 -8.26 -73.64 11.34
C ASP A 102 -8.92 -74.77 10.53
N ALA A 103 -9.12 -75.96 11.19
CA ALA A 103 -9.63 -77.14 10.49
C ALA A 103 -10.98 -76.88 9.87
N GLY A 104 -11.05 -77.18 8.56
CA GLY A 104 -12.28 -77.00 7.74
C GLY A 104 -12.53 -75.56 7.30
N ASP A 105 -11.67 -74.59 7.58
CA ASP A 105 -11.76 -73.21 7.08
C ASP A 105 -11.22 -73.08 5.65
N ASN A 106 -11.70 -72.08 4.92
CA ASN A 106 -11.32 -71.82 3.53
C ASN A 106 -10.64 -70.45 3.42
N PRO A 107 -9.52 -70.35 2.73
CA PRO A 107 -8.86 -69.05 2.47
C PRO A 107 -9.78 -68.07 1.76
N LYS A 108 -9.81 -66.81 2.20
CA LYS A 108 -10.63 -65.74 1.60
C LYS A 108 -9.82 -64.58 1.05
N PHE A 109 -8.80 -64.14 1.84
CA PHE A 109 -7.95 -63.02 1.50
C PHE A 109 -6.50 -63.34 1.77
N ALA A 110 -5.60 -62.78 0.97
CA ALA A 110 -4.16 -62.88 1.20
C ALA A 110 -3.45 -61.55 0.95
N TYR A 111 -2.35 -61.30 1.67
CA TYR A 111 -1.56 -60.09 1.52
C TYR A 111 -0.07 -60.34 1.73
N TYR A 112 0.76 -59.49 1.22
CA TYR A 112 2.21 -59.47 1.37
C TYR A 112 2.72 -58.05 1.64
N PRO A 113 3.71 -57.83 2.48
CA PRO A 113 4.33 -58.84 3.34
C PRO A 113 3.47 -59.22 4.56
N TYR A 114 3.65 -60.43 5.12
CA TYR A 114 3.00 -60.84 6.34
C TYR A 114 3.35 -59.94 7.52
N VAL A 115 2.35 -59.57 8.31
CA VAL A 115 2.48 -58.78 9.53
C VAL A 115 1.90 -59.58 10.71
N ASN A 116 2.78 -59.97 11.65
CA ASN A 116 2.37 -60.76 12.80
C ASN A 116 1.41 -59.97 13.73
N GLY A 117 0.45 -60.65 14.31
CA GLY A 117 -0.50 -60.07 15.30
C GLY A 117 -1.63 -59.23 14.73
N ASN A 118 -1.74 -59.11 13.42
CA ASN A 118 -2.88 -58.41 12.80
C ASN A 118 -4.05 -59.37 12.72
N THR A 119 -5.24 -58.96 13.23
CA THR A 119 -6.44 -59.80 13.26
C THR A 119 -7.60 -59.21 12.42
N ASP A 120 -7.42 -58.04 11.83
CA ASP A 120 -8.48 -57.36 11.08
C ASP A 120 -8.09 -57.23 9.60
N TYR A 121 -8.70 -58.01 8.72
CA TYR A 121 -8.44 -57.96 7.30
C TYR A 121 -8.94 -56.65 6.63
N ASN A 122 -9.78 -55.85 7.29
CA ASN A 122 -10.21 -54.54 6.82
C ASN A 122 -9.18 -53.42 7.12
N LYS A 123 -8.17 -53.72 7.99
CA LYS A 123 -7.18 -52.72 8.43
C LYS A 123 -5.78 -53.34 8.52
N ILE A 124 -5.32 -53.90 7.41
CA ILE A 124 -3.95 -54.42 7.34
C ILE A 124 -2.97 -53.23 7.46
N PRO A 125 -2.10 -53.17 8.46
CA PRO A 125 -1.09 -52.14 8.56
C PRO A 125 -0.04 -52.33 7.45
N VAL A 126 0.26 -51.25 6.76
CA VAL A 126 1.25 -51.20 5.68
C VAL A 126 2.18 -50.03 5.92
N THR A 127 3.45 -50.22 5.74
CA THR A 127 4.45 -49.15 5.78
C THR A 127 5.18 -49.09 4.45
N VAL A 128 5.12 -47.92 3.82
CA VAL A 128 5.96 -47.56 2.68
C VAL A 128 7.05 -46.63 3.23
N ALA A 129 8.30 -47.09 3.27
CA ALA A 129 9.36 -46.36 3.93
C ALA A 129 9.59 -44.99 3.27
N ASN A 130 9.69 -43.91 4.09
CA ASN A 130 9.98 -42.58 3.59
C ASN A 130 11.45 -42.34 3.24
N ALA A 131 12.34 -43.20 3.70
CA ALA A 131 13.73 -43.30 3.28
C ALA A 131 14.00 -44.72 2.73
N GLN A 132 14.27 -44.79 1.44
CA GLN A 132 14.52 -46.04 0.72
C GLN A 132 15.97 -46.00 0.21
N SER A 133 16.67 -47.16 0.26
CA SER A 133 18.02 -47.27 -0.26
C SER A 133 17.98 -48.02 -1.59
N TYR A 134 18.51 -47.41 -2.63
CA TYR A 134 18.63 -48.02 -3.95
C TYR A 134 20.06 -48.44 -4.24
N THR A 135 20.36 -49.73 -4.04
CA THR A 135 21.67 -50.37 -4.38
C THR A 135 21.61 -51.16 -5.68
N GLY A 136 20.42 -51.30 -6.25
CA GLY A 136 20.08 -52.02 -7.46
C GLY A 136 18.61 -52.39 -7.49
N VAL A 137 18.13 -52.96 -8.59
CA VAL A 137 16.69 -53.25 -8.78
C VAL A 137 16.11 -54.18 -7.71
N THR A 138 16.90 -55.02 -7.11
CA THR A 138 16.49 -55.95 -6.05
C THR A 138 16.15 -55.24 -4.72
N SER A 139 16.67 -53.99 -4.50
CA SER A 139 16.40 -53.22 -3.28
C SER A 139 14.97 -52.70 -3.18
N ILE A 140 14.23 -52.66 -4.28
CA ILE A 140 12.84 -52.21 -4.32
C ILE A 140 11.93 -53.17 -3.57
N ALA A 141 12.27 -54.45 -3.50
CA ALA A 141 11.52 -55.50 -2.80
C ALA A 141 11.16 -55.15 -1.36
N ALA A 142 12.00 -54.38 -0.67
CA ALA A 142 11.78 -54.00 0.73
C ALA A 142 10.52 -53.12 0.93
N ASN A 143 9.98 -52.49 -0.15
CA ASN A 143 8.80 -51.62 -0.12
C ASN A 143 7.68 -52.14 -1.03
N ASP A 144 7.71 -53.39 -1.35
CA ASP A 144 6.68 -54.04 -2.21
C ASP A 144 5.51 -54.50 -1.35
N VAL A 145 4.32 -54.06 -1.71
CA VAL A 145 3.05 -54.35 -1.04
C VAL A 145 2.08 -54.94 -2.05
N LYS A 146 1.54 -56.10 -1.77
CA LYS A 146 0.57 -56.80 -2.63
C LYS A 146 -0.60 -57.34 -1.84
N ALA A 147 -1.74 -57.49 -2.48
CA ALA A 147 -2.89 -58.13 -1.89
C ALA A 147 -3.71 -58.89 -2.93
N SER A 148 -4.41 -59.89 -2.49
CA SER A 148 -5.37 -60.64 -3.28
C SER A 148 -6.69 -60.71 -2.53
N ASP A 149 -7.76 -60.49 -3.25
CA ASP A 149 -9.13 -60.77 -2.81
C ASP A 149 -9.44 -62.29 -2.95
N THR A 150 -10.68 -62.66 -3.09
CA THR A 150 -11.12 -64.06 -3.17
C THR A 150 -10.28 -64.93 -4.11
N PRO A 151 -9.75 -66.06 -3.57
CA PRO A 151 -8.95 -66.96 -4.36
C PRO A 151 -9.79 -67.74 -5.39
N VAL A 152 -9.12 -68.23 -6.46
CA VAL A 152 -9.72 -69.15 -7.39
C VAL A 152 -9.44 -70.57 -6.88
N ARG A 153 -10.54 -71.36 -6.68
CA ARG A 153 -10.42 -72.76 -6.30
C ARG A 153 -10.21 -73.62 -7.53
N ALA A 154 -9.09 -74.39 -7.59
CA ALA A 154 -8.78 -75.30 -8.66
C ALA A 154 -9.59 -76.60 -8.58
N SER A 155 -9.65 -77.38 -9.66
CA SER A 155 -10.40 -78.65 -9.75
C SER A 155 -9.80 -79.76 -8.82
N ASP A 156 -8.54 -79.65 -8.44
CA ASP A 156 -7.86 -80.53 -7.52
C ASP A 156 -8.15 -80.15 -6.05
N GLY A 157 -8.90 -79.07 -5.77
CA GLY A 157 -9.24 -78.58 -4.48
C GLY A 157 -8.24 -77.53 -3.91
N SER A 158 -7.11 -77.29 -4.59
CA SER A 158 -6.15 -76.27 -4.17
C SER A 158 -6.69 -74.84 -4.38
N TYR A 159 -6.12 -73.87 -3.68
CA TYR A 159 -6.47 -72.44 -3.82
C TYR A 159 -5.35 -71.65 -4.48
N ARG A 160 -5.76 -70.77 -5.44
CA ARG A 160 -4.84 -69.89 -6.12
C ARG A 160 -5.21 -68.42 -5.88
N PHE A 161 -4.31 -67.63 -5.29
CA PHE A 161 -4.44 -66.21 -5.10
C PHE A 161 -3.73 -65.46 -6.22
N ILE A 162 -4.44 -64.44 -6.77
CA ILE A 162 -3.92 -63.54 -7.77
C ILE A 162 -3.60 -62.24 -7.08
N PHE A 163 -2.32 -61.97 -6.81
CA PHE A 163 -1.89 -60.78 -6.09
C PHE A 163 -1.79 -59.60 -7.01
N LYS A 164 -2.31 -58.42 -6.53
CA LYS A 164 -2.26 -57.10 -7.15
C LYS A 164 -1.31 -56.24 -6.34
N PRO A 165 -0.36 -55.51 -6.98
CA PRO A 165 0.46 -54.51 -6.31
C PRO A 165 -0.39 -53.35 -5.78
N MET A 166 -0.01 -52.80 -4.62
CA MET A 166 -0.72 -51.72 -3.95
C MET A 166 0.08 -50.39 -3.97
N VAL A 167 1.33 -50.39 -4.48
CA VAL A 167 2.23 -49.23 -4.60
C VAL A 167 2.46 -48.86 -6.06
N SER A 168 2.89 -47.62 -6.33
CA SER A 168 3.44 -47.19 -7.61
C SER A 168 4.96 -47.17 -7.54
N ILE A 169 5.64 -47.46 -8.65
CA ILE A 169 7.11 -47.41 -8.73
C ILE A 169 7.51 -46.17 -9.54
N LEU A 170 8.44 -45.40 -9.00
CA LEU A 170 9.11 -44.30 -9.71
C LEU A 170 10.44 -44.80 -10.27
N LYS A 171 10.68 -44.61 -11.55
CA LYS A 171 11.97 -44.87 -12.20
C LYS A 171 12.60 -43.53 -12.56
N PHE A 172 13.48 -43.05 -11.72
CA PHE A 172 14.24 -41.84 -11.94
C PHE A 172 15.31 -42.05 -12.99
N GLN A 173 15.43 -41.10 -13.91
CA GLN A 173 16.46 -41.04 -14.95
C GLN A 173 17.12 -39.67 -14.86
N VAL A 174 18.14 -39.55 -13.98
CA VAL A 174 18.77 -38.24 -13.70
C VAL A 174 19.98 -38.04 -14.62
N ALA A 175 20.03 -36.87 -15.30
CA ALA A 175 21.14 -36.44 -16.12
C ALA A 175 21.52 -35.00 -15.82
N PHE A 176 22.74 -34.78 -15.36
CA PHE A 176 23.23 -33.42 -15.06
C PHE A 176 23.70 -32.70 -16.35
N ASN A 177 24.24 -33.41 -17.31
CA ASN A 177 24.65 -32.93 -18.64
C ASN A 177 25.50 -31.63 -18.62
N GLY A 178 26.45 -31.54 -17.64
CA GLY A 178 27.31 -30.38 -17.52
C GLY A 178 26.58 -29.13 -16.97
N LEU A 179 25.61 -29.33 -16.10
CA LEU A 179 24.90 -28.23 -15.44
C LEU A 179 25.89 -27.25 -14.79
N ALA A 180 25.80 -25.98 -15.15
CA ALA A 180 26.66 -24.93 -14.58
C ALA A 180 26.50 -24.85 -13.06
N GLY A 181 27.60 -24.84 -12.32
CA GLY A 181 27.62 -24.83 -10.86
C GLY A 181 27.68 -26.22 -10.22
N ILE A 182 27.74 -27.31 -11.01
CA ILE A 182 27.97 -28.66 -10.52
C ILE A 182 29.27 -29.20 -11.19
N ASP A 183 30.20 -29.65 -10.36
CA ASP A 183 31.46 -30.20 -10.83
C ASP A 183 31.28 -31.65 -11.36
N ALA A 184 31.98 -32.00 -12.45
CA ALA A 184 31.86 -33.31 -13.08
C ALA A 184 32.36 -34.49 -12.19
N ASP A 185 33.11 -34.19 -11.14
CA ASP A 185 33.62 -35.19 -10.15
C ASP A 185 32.66 -35.41 -8.96
N GLU A 186 31.57 -34.66 -8.90
CA GLU A 186 30.55 -34.83 -7.86
C GLU A 186 29.83 -36.17 -7.95
N THR A 187 29.31 -36.63 -6.82
CA THR A 187 28.45 -37.79 -6.75
C THR A 187 27.09 -37.50 -6.19
N LEU A 188 26.03 -38.01 -6.82
CA LEU A 188 24.67 -37.94 -6.33
C LEU A 188 24.45 -38.97 -5.22
N ASN A 189 24.17 -38.49 -4.01
CA ASN A 189 24.01 -39.29 -2.82
C ASN A 189 22.54 -39.65 -2.53
N ALA A 190 21.61 -38.75 -2.87
CA ALA A 190 20.18 -39.02 -2.69
C ALA A 190 19.31 -38.22 -3.65
N ILE A 191 18.11 -38.73 -3.90
CA ILE A 191 17.00 -38.05 -4.57
C ILE A 191 15.89 -37.87 -3.53
N VAL A 192 15.39 -36.64 -3.37
CA VAL A 192 14.22 -36.37 -2.52
C VAL A 192 13.09 -35.84 -3.43
N VAL A 193 11.92 -36.42 -3.28
CA VAL A 193 10.71 -35.98 -3.98
C VAL A 193 9.67 -35.59 -2.95
N LYS A 194 9.06 -34.42 -3.08
CA LYS A 194 8.08 -33.89 -2.14
C LYS A 194 6.88 -33.31 -2.89
N SER A 195 5.69 -33.73 -2.51
CA SER A 195 4.47 -33.08 -3.00
C SER A 195 4.35 -31.68 -2.43
N SER A 196 3.97 -30.70 -3.25
CA SER A 196 3.63 -29.35 -2.78
C SER A 196 2.35 -29.32 -1.95
N ASP A 197 1.49 -30.34 -2.08
CA ASP A 197 0.32 -30.56 -1.25
C ASP A 197 0.68 -31.46 -0.06
N ALA A 198 0.78 -30.88 1.14
CA ALA A 198 1.09 -31.59 2.36
C ALA A 198 0.02 -32.65 2.75
N GLY A 199 -1.19 -32.55 2.22
CA GLY A 199 -2.27 -33.53 2.42
C GLY A 199 -2.07 -34.84 1.65
N LYS A 200 -1.11 -34.90 0.71
CA LYS A 200 -0.80 -36.09 -0.08
C LYS A 200 0.29 -36.92 0.58
N ALA A 201 -0.10 -38.10 1.07
CA ALA A 201 0.82 -39.04 1.67
C ALA A 201 1.51 -39.92 0.60
N LEU A 202 2.78 -39.60 0.27
CA LEU A 202 3.59 -40.40 -0.64
C LEU A 202 4.13 -41.68 0.04
N THR A 203 4.46 -41.55 1.30
CA THR A 203 5.10 -42.62 2.11
C THR A 203 4.61 -42.60 3.55
N GLY A 204 5.02 -43.57 4.34
CA GLY A 204 4.70 -43.68 5.78
C GLY A 204 3.74 -44.82 6.07
N ASN A 205 2.88 -44.63 7.07
CA ASN A 205 1.96 -45.67 7.56
C ASN A 205 0.56 -45.54 6.90
N PHE A 206 0.11 -46.69 6.40
CA PHE A 206 -1.20 -46.83 5.75
C PHE A 206 -1.96 -48.01 6.32
N THR A 207 -3.23 -48.08 6.04
CA THR A 207 -4.04 -49.29 6.19
C THR A 207 -4.56 -49.74 4.84
N MET A 208 -4.71 -51.04 4.67
CA MET A 208 -5.25 -51.67 3.48
C MET A 208 -6.47 -52.51 3.87
N ASN A 209 -7.55 -52.39 3.12
CA ASN A 209 -8.76 -53.22 3.31
C ASN A 209 -8.76 -54.33 2.24
N LEU A 210 -8.60 -55.58 2.68
CA LEU A 210 -8.61 -56.73 1.76
C LEU A 210 -9.94 -57.03 1.15
N ALA A 211 -11.05 -56.62 1.80
CA ALA A 211 -12.40 -56.77 1.23
C ALA A 211 -12.74 -55.72 0.15
N GLU A 212 -11.95 -54.64 0.08
CA GLU A 212 -12.18 -53.52 -0.86
C GLU A 212 -10.80 -53.00 -1.41
N LEU A 213 -10.10 -53.83 -2.14
CA LEU A 213 -8.75 -53.49 -2.67
C LEU A 213 -8.77 -52.30 -3.65
N SER A 214 -9.92 -52.01 -4.25
CA SER A 214 -10.08 -50.83 -5.09
C SER A 214 -9.96 -49.51 -4.35
N ALA A 215 -10.12 -49.46 -3.04
CA ALA A 215 -9.90 -48.30 -2.20
C ALA A 215 -8.38 -47.95 -2.04
N GLY A 216 -7.49 -48.88 -2.36
CA GLY A 216 -6.05 -48.65 -2.27
C GLY A 216 -5.52 -48.56 -0.84
N LEU A 217 -4.41 -47.81 -0.68
CA LEU A 217 -3.79 -47.54 0.60
C LEU A 217 -4.42 -46.29 1.24
N THR A 218 -4.92 -46.43 2.48
CA THR A 218 -5.53 -45.35 3.24
C THR A 218 -4.50 -44.78 4.23
N PRO A 219 -4.13 -43.50 4.20
CA PRO A 219 -3.17 -42.90 5.09
C PRO A 219 -3.62 -42.96 6.57
N VAL A 220 -2.70 -43.25 7.47
CA VAL A 220 -2.91 -43.13 8.91
C VAL A 220 -2.52 -41.72 9.34
N THR A 221 -3.27 -41.10 10.26
CA THR A 221 -3.08 -39.69 10.68
C THR A 221 -1.68 -39.40 11.22
N GLU A 222 -1.01 -40.37 11.80
CA GLU A 222 0.35 -40.24 12.32
C GLU A 222 1.34 -41.10 11.53
N GLY A 223 2.52 -40.53 11.21
CA GLY A 223 3.59 -41.23 10.54
C GLY A 223 3.44 -41.37 9.03
N THR A 224 2.69 -40.48 8.39
CA THR A 224 2.65 -40.33 6.93
C THR A 224 3.44 -39.10 6.48
N TYR A 225 4.04 -39.15 5.29
CA TYR A 225 4.91 -38.12 4.76
C TYR A 225 4.50 -37.77 3.31
N SER A 226 4.49 -36.48 3.00
CA SER A 226 4.30 -35.97 1.63
C SER A 226 5.58 -36.07 0.80
N SER A 227 6.62 -36.74 1.29
CA SER A 227 7.92 -36.86 0.65
C SER A 227 8.47 -38.30 0.68
N ILE A 228 9.44 -38.55 -0.19
CA ILE A 228 10.28 -39.74 -0.19
C ILE A 228 11.73 -39.31 -0.40
N ARG A 229 12.65 -39.98 0.31
CA ARG A 229 14.10 -39.90 0.12
C ARG A 229 14.63 -41.23 -0.41
N VAL A 230 15.36 -41.19 -1.51
CA VAL A 230 16.02 -42.36 -2.12
C VAL A 230 17.52 -42.20 -1.98
N ASN A 231 18.14 -42.98 -1.09
CA ASN A 231 19.58 -42.98 -0.91
C ASN A 231 20.24 -43.82 -2.02
N LEU A 232 21.30 -43.28 -2.60
CA LEU A 232 22.02 -43.88 -3.73
C LEU A 232 23.44 -44.30 -3.38
N THR A 233 23.87 -44.09 -2.12
CA THR A 233 25.21 -44.48 -1.65
C THR A 233 25.33 -46.00 -1.54
N ASP A 234 26.51 -46.53 -1.91
CA ASP A 234 26.87 -47.91 -1.68
C ASP A 234 27.23 -48.15 -0.21
N ALA A 235 27.68 -49.40 0.11
CA ALA A 235 28.07 -49.78 1.45
C ALA A 235 29.27 -48.99 1.99
N ASP A 236 30.11 -48.46 1.12
CA ASP A 236 31.27 -47.62 1.44
C ASP A 236 30.94 -46.13 1.54
N GLY A 237 29.70 -45.78 1.30
CA GLY A 237 29.19 -44.38 1.36
C GLY A 237 29.37 -43.58 0.05
N ASN A 238 29.78 -44.20 -1.06
CA ASN A 238 29.99 -43.52 -2.32
C ASN A 238 28.67 -43.40 -3.07
N GLY A 239 28.36 -42.18 -3.54
CA GLY A 239 27.22 -41.87 -4.40
C GLY A 239 27.41 -42.27 -5.87
N LYS A 240 26.47 -41.92 -6.73
CA LYS A 240 26.51 -42.15 -8.17
C LYS A 240 27.12 -40.95 -8.91
N SER A 241 28.12 -41.18 -9.76
CA SER A 241 28.79 -40.12 -10.51
C SER A 241 27.80 -39.29 -11.34
N VAL A 242 27.83 -37.96 -11.23
CA VAL A 242 26.99 -37.03 -12.01
C VAL A 242 27.43 -36.93 -13.46
N ALA A 243 28.62 -37.39 -13.79
CA ALA A 243 29.11 -37.42 -15.19
C ALA A 243 28.34 -38.40 -16.10
N HIS A 244 27.56 -39.29 -15.51
CA HIS A 244 26.77 -40.29 -16.20
C HIS A 244 25.28 -40.19 -15.90
N LYS A 245 24.44 -40.75 -16.79
CA LYS A 245 23.00 -40.89 -16.52
C LYS A 245 22.82 -41.90 -15.35
N ILE A 246 22.10 -41.43 -14.34
CA ILE A 246 21.81 -42.20 -13.13
C ILE A 246 20.39 -42.75 -13.23
N VAL A 247 20.22 -44.04 -13.01
CA VAL A 247 18.89 -44.69 -12.92
C VAL A 247 18.69 -45.18 -11.51
N ALA A 248 17.55 -44.86 -10.91
CA ALA A 248 17.17 -45.32 -9.58
C ALA A 248 15.64 -45.57 -9.54
N TYR A 249 15.24 -46.43 -8.60
CA TYR A 249 13.82 -46.77 -8.40
C TYR A 249 13.39 -46.55 -6.97
N ALA A 250 12.13 -46.24 -6.77
CA ALA A 250 11.50 -46.14 -5.46
C ALA A 250 10.02 -46.44 -5.49
N SER A 251 9.46 -46.89 -4.38
CA SER A 251 8.03 -47.17 -4.21
C SER A 251 7.31 -46.04 -3.46
N ILE A 252 6.13 -45.63 -3.94
CA ILE A 252 5.27 -44.67 -3.27
C ILE A 252 3.82 -45.14 -3.26
N ALA A 253 3.01 -44.58 -2.34
CA ALA A 253 1.56 -44.73 -2.43
C ALA A 253 1.01 -43.98 -3.67
N PRO A 254 0.01 -44.57 -4.36
CA PRO A 254 -0.50 -44.06 -5.63
C PRO A 254 -1.44 -42.84 -5.44
N CYS A 255 -0.93 -41.72 -4.92
CA CYS A 255 -1.75 -40.55 -4.53
C CYS A 255 -1.59 -39.31 -5.46
N LEU A 256 -0.53 -39.26 -6.30
CA LEU A 256 -0.31 -38.17 -7.24
C LEU A 256 -1.27 -38.22 -8.42
N LYS A 257 -1.76 -37.03 -8.83
CA LYS A 257 -2.67 -36.81 -9.95
C LYS A 257 -2.03 -35.93 -11.00
N THR A 258 -2.57 -35.98 -12.22
CA THR A 258 -2.20 -35.07 -13.30
C THR A 258 -2.30 -33.61 -12.83
N GLY A 259 -1.24 -32.84 -12.99
CA GLY A 259 -1.18 -31.42 -12.61
C GLY A 259 -0.63 -31.17 -11.20
N ASP A 260 -0.41 -32.21 -10.38
CA ASP A 260 0.18 -32.02 -9.06
C ASP A 260 1.61 -31.50 -9.15
N ALA A 261 1.89 -30.42 -8.42
CA ALA A 261 3.23 -29.86 -8.30
C ALA A 261 4.08 -30.67 -7.34
N VAL A 262 5.30 -30.98 -7.74
CA VAL A 262 6.26 -31.81 -7.02
C VAL A 262 7.62 -31.12 -6.99
N GLU A 263 8.18 -30.94 -5.81
CA GLU A 263 9.54 -30.48 -5.60
C GLU A 263 10.50 -31.66 -5.65
N VAL A 264 11.57 -31.52 -6.41
CA VAL A 264 12.65 -32.49 -6.50
C VAL A 264 13.94 -31.88 -5.97
N MET A 265 14.63 -32.59 -5.06
CA MET A 265 15.96 -32.23 -4.61
C MET A 265 16.94 -33.34 -4.93
N LEU A 266 18.04 -33.02 -5.58
CA LEU A 266 19.16 -33.91 -5.84
C LEU A 266 20.30 -33.51 -4.91
N LEU A 267 20.68 -34.43 -4.00
CA LEU A 267 21.69 -34.16 -3.00
C LEU A 267 23.02 -34.78 -3.48
N THR A 268 23.95 -33.94 -3.90
CA THR A 268 25.29 -34.38 -4.22
C THR A 268 26.19 -34.36 -2.96
N ASP A 269 27.44 -34.75 -3.08
CA ASP A 269 28.43 -34.61 -2.01
C ASP A 269 28.86 -33.14 -1.79
N LYS A 270 28.63 -32.24 -2.76
CA LYS A 270 29.02 -30.83 -2.67
C LYS A 270 27.84 -29.85 -2.74
N HIS A 271 26.72 -30.23 -3.37
CA HIS A 271 25.60 -29.35 -3.62
C HIS A 271 24.22 -29.97 -3.38
N THR A 272 23.22 -29.16 -3.16
CA THR A 272 21.79 -29.51 -3.27
C THR A 272 21.21 -28.81 -4.48
N VAL A 273 20.74 -29.60 -5.45
CA VAL A 273 20.05 -29.08 -6.64
C VAL A 273 18.55 -29.26 -6.44
N LYS A 274 17.79 -28.18 -6.46
CA LYS A 274 16.35 -28.15 -6.20
C LYS A 274 15.61 -27.58 -7.40
N PHE A 275 14.49 -28.21 -7.77
CA PHE A 275 13.61 -27.71 -8.85
C PHE A 275 12.21 -28.29 -8.73
N ASN A 276 11.26 -27.73 -9.45
CA ASN A 276 9.87 -28.14 -9.46
C ASN A 276 9.53 -28.85 -10.77
N VAL A 277 8.73 -29.90 -10.67
CA VAL A 277 8.12 -30.61 -11.80
C VAL A 277 6.63 -30.81 -11.55
N THR A 278 5.91 -31.21 -12.58
CA THR A 278 4.47 -31.46 -12.51
C THR A 278 4.19 -32.90 -12.91
N ALA A 279 3.34 -33.59 -12.16
CA ALA A 279 2.89 -34.94 -12.53
C ALA A 279 2.08 -34.88 -13.83
N LEU A 280 2.52 -35.63 -14.84
CA LEU A 280 1.91 -35.64 -16.17
C LEU A 280 0.72 -36.58 -16.30
N GLN A 281 0.53 -37.47 -15.34
CA GLN A 281 -0.56 -38.45 -15.32
C GLN A 281 -0.92 -38.86 -13.88
N ASP A 282 -2.08 -39.52 -13.74
CA ASP A 282 -2.50 -40.09 -12.47
C ASP A 282 -1.67 -41.31 -12.13
N PHE A 283 -1.14 -41.39 -10.91
CA PHE A 283 -0.39 -42.52 -10.43
C PHE A 283 -1.35 -43.60 -9.92
N LYS A 284 -1.14 -44.80 -10.41
CA LYS A 284 -1.95 -45.98 -10.10
C LYS A 284 -1.08 -47.09 -9.53
N ALA A 285 -1.66 -47.84 -8.61
CA ALA A 285 -1.00 -49.03 -8.06
C ALA A 285 -0.59 -50.03 -9.15
N GLY A 286 0.57 -50.64 -9.00
CA GLY A 286 1.08 -51.64 -9.91
C GLY A 286 1.74 -51.12 -11.19
N LEU A 287 1.83 -49.77 -11.38
CA LEU A 287 2.51 -49.18 -12.53
C LEU A 287 3.88 -48.60 -12.17
N CYS A 288 4.82 -48.72 -13.13
CA CYS A 288 6.09 -48.05 -13.08
C CYS A 288 6.05 -46.75 -13.94
N TYR A 289 6.48 -45.65 -13.36
CA TYR A 289 6.47 -44.34 -13.99
C TYR A 289 7.89 -43.88 -14.26
N ASP A 290 8.23 -43.66 -15.55
CA ASP A 290 9.46 -42.98 -15.93
C ASP A 290 9.42 -41.53 -15.46
N VAL A 291 10.44 -41.11 -14.71
CA VAL A 291 10.65 -39.76 -14.21
C VAL A 291 11.97 -39.23 -14.81
N PRO A 292 11.94 -38.71 -16.04
CA PRO A 292 13.11 -38.16 -16.69
C PRO A 292 13.47 -36.80 -16.05
N LEU A 293 14.63 -36.70 -15.44
CA LEU A 293 15.19 -35.53 -14.79
C LEU A 293 16.46 -35.11 -15.52
N ASP A 294 16.29 -34.60 -16.75
CA ASP A 294 17.38 -33.99 -17.52
C ASP A 294 17.48 -32.52 -17.17
N LEU A 295 18.50 -32.18 -16.38
CA LEU A 295 18.65 -30.84 -15.83
C LEU A 295 19.02 -29.80 -16.91
N SER A 296 19.56 -30.23 -18.06
CA SER A 296 19.83 -29.33 -19.19
C SER A 296 18.56 -28.86 -19.92
N ASN A 297 17.45 -29.56 -19.75
CA ASN A 297 16.16 -29.29 -20.36
C ASN A 297 15.15 -28.61 -19.45
N LEU A 298 15.55 -28.26 -18.22
CA LEU A 298 14.68 -27.52 -17.31
C LEU A 298 14.47 -26.10 -17.85
N LYS A 299 13.23 -25.64 -17.74
CA LYS A 299 12.81 -24.30 -18.15
C LYS A 299 12.78 -23.37 -16.95
N PRO A 300 12.68 -22.04 -17.14
CA PRO A 300 12.59 -21.07 -16.05
C PRO A 300 11.46 -21.35 -15.04
N GLU A 301 10.31 -21.87 -15.52
CA GLU A 301 9.18 -22.26 -14.67
C GLU A 301 9.49 -23.43 -13.72
N ASN A 302 10.53 -24.22 -13.98
CA ASN A 302 10.98 -25.26 -13.08
C ASN A 302 11.73 -24.72 -11.86
N ASN A 303 12.12 -23.45 -11.87
CA ASN A 303 12.74 -22.75 -10.73
C ASN A 303 13.97 -23.49 -10.17
N LEU A 304 14.94 -23.78 -11.05
CA LEU A 304 16.16 -24.48 -10.69
C LEU A 304 17.01 -23.64 -9.72
N GLN A 305 17.41 -24.27 -8.61
CA GLN A 305 18.24 -23.66 -7.56
C GLN A 305 19.38 -24.63 -7.21
N ILE A 306 20.58 -24.08 -6.99
CA ILE A 306 21.75 -24.85 -6.57
C ILE A 306 22.28 -24.25 -5.25
N PHE A 307 22.37 -25.06 -4.21
CA PHE A 307 22.80 -24.67 -2.87
C PHE A 307 24.11 -25.35 -2.50
N ASP A 308 25.01 -24.60 -1.85
CA ASP A 308 26.23 -25.14 -1.24
C ASP A 308 25.89 -25.72 0.16
N PRO A 309 26.12 -26.99 0.45
CA PRO A 309 25.83 -27.58 1.77
C PRO A 309 26.71 -27.02 2.89
N THR A 310 27.81 -26.31 2.57
CA THR A 310 28.60 -25.54 3.52
C THR A 310 28.10 -24.13 3.73
N ALA A 311 26.90 -23.79 3.23
CA ALA A 311 26.27 -22.48 3.33
C ALA A 311 26.07 -22.08 4.81
N GLU A 312 26.28 -20.80 5.09
CA GLU A 312 25.94 -20.19 6.37
C GLU A 312 24.42 -20.19 6.59
N SER A 313 23.98 -19.97 7.85
CA SER A 313 22.55 -19.75 8.12
C SER A 313 22.00 -18.65 7.19
N PRO A 314 20.80 -18.87 6.60
CA PRO A 314 20.30 -18.00 5.54
C PRO A 314 19.91 -16.63 6.08
N GLU A 315 20.55 -15.58 5.56
CA GLU A 315 20.30 -14.18 5.94
C GLU A 315 20.39 -13.23 4.75
N LEU A 316 19.52 -12.21 4.71
CA LEU A 316 19.78 -10.97 3.98
C LEU A 316 20.72 -10.10 4.82
N ARG A 317 21.84 -9.66 4.22
CA ARG A 317 22.85 -8.81 4.89
C ARG A 317 22.70 -7.34 4.54
N SER A 318 22.21 -7.07 3.34
CA SER A 318 21.86 -5.73 2.88
C SER A 318 20.66 -5.76 1.97
N PHE A 319 19.91 -4.67 1.93
CA PHE A 319 18.81 -4.47 1.00
C PHE A 319 18.72 -2.99 0.63
N SER A 320 18.73 -2.68 -0.65
CA SER A 320 18.70 -1.30 -1.14
C SER A 320 18.04 -1.22 -2.52
N PHE A 321 17.70 0.02 -2.92
CA PHE A 321 17.30 0.34 -4.28
C PHE A 321 18.35 1.25 -4.90
N GLU A 322 19.16 0.74 -5.80
CA GLU A 322 20.15 1.53 -6.53
C GLU A 322 19.48 2.44 -7.57
N VAL A 323 19.93 3.68 -7.65
CA VAL A 323 19.45 4.66 -8.65
C VAL A 323 19.68 4.15 -10.07
N ALA A 324 20.83 3.51 -10.33
CA ALA A 324 21.18 3.01 -11.65
C ALA A 324 20.18 1.95 -12.17
N ASN A 325 19.68 1.08 -11.27
CA ASN A 325 18.73 0.02 -11.61
C ASN A 325 17.27 0.51 -11.59
N ASN A 326 17.01 1.67 -10.96
CA ASN A 326 15.67 2.25 -10.78
C ASN A 326 15.59 3.69 -11.33
N ALA A 327 16.22 3.93 -12.47
CA ALA A 327 16.30 5.25 -13.08
C ALA A 327 14.90 5.86 -13.32
N GLY A 328 14.73 7.11 -12.88
CA GLY A 328 13.44 7.81 -12.95
C GLY A 328 12.45 7.47 -11.83
N LYS A 329 12.64 6.36 -11.10
CA LYS A 329 11.83 5.94 -9.95
C LYS A 329 12.50 6.32 -8.63
N ILE A 330 13.79 6.08 -8.52
CA ILE A 330 14.65 6.53 -7.42
C ILE A 330 15.46 7.71 -7.89
N LEU A 331 15.35 8.86 -7.20
CA LEU A 331 16.01 10.10 -7.62
C LEU A 331 17.49 10.10 -7.27
N ALA A 332 18.32 10.54 -8.22
CA ALA A 332 19.77 10.65 -8.06
C ALA A 332 20.21 11.82 -7.16
N THR A 333 19.27 12.69 -6.79
CA THR A 333 19.53 13.89 -6.00
C THR A 333 18.47 14.05 -4.93
N GLU A 334 18.91 14.29 -3.70
CA GLU A 334 18.07 14.66 -2.57
C GLU A 334 18.35 16.08 -2.11
N ALA A 335 17.31 16.77 -1.68
CA ALA A 335 17.38 18.09 -1.08
C ALA A 335 17.11 17.99 0.42
N TYR A 336 18.01 18.54 1.26
CA TYR A 336 17.77 18.72 2.69
C TYR A 336 18.71 19.80 3.25
N TYR A 337 18.34 20.39 4.40
CA TYR A 337 19.20 21.34 5.10
C TYR A 337 20.01 20.63 6.20
N GLU A 338 21.17 21.16 6.49
CA GLU A 338 22.07 20.62 7.51
C GLU A 338 22.14 21.52 8.75
N GLY A 339 22.06 20.91 9.91
CA GLY A 339 22.17 21.59 11.20
C GLY A 339 21.17 22.73 11.37
N ASN A 340 21.65 23.91 11.69
CA ASN A 340 20.84 25.13 11.87
C ASN A 340 20.90 26.07 10.66
N SER A 341 21.15 25.55 9.46
CA SER A 341 21.23 26.36 8.25
C SER A 341 19.82 26.74 7.74
N ALA A 342 19.69 27.93 7.20
CA ALA A 342 18.54 28.34 6.40
C ALA A 342 18.60 27.80 4.97
N GLU A 343 19.76 27.33 4.56
CA GLU A 343 20.03 26.90 3.19
C GLU A 343 19.79 25.41 3.01
N THR A 344 18.95 25.07 2.05
CA THR A 344 18.76 23.69 1.57
C THR A 344 19.87 23.35 0.60
N THR A 345 20.52 22.21 0.79
CA THR A 345 21.60 21.70 -0.05
C THR A 345 21.16 20.48 -0.85
N LEU A 346 21.86 20.21 -1.95
CA LEU A 346 21.61 19.07 -2.83
C LEU A 346 22.68 18.00 -2.62
N HIS A 347 22.26 16.77 -2.44
CA HIS A 347 23.11 15.61 -2.18
C HIS A 347 22.94 14.56 -3.27
N THR A 348 24.07 14.03 -3.76
CA THR A 348 24.05 12.93 -4.72
C THR A 348 23.69 11.63 -4.01
N VAL A 349 22.70 10.93 -4.52
CA VAL A 349 22.23 9.64 -4.02
C VAL A 349 22.62 8.56 -5.03
N LYS A 350 23.20 7.47 -4.55
CA LYS A 350 23.50 6.28 -5.37
C LYS A 350 22.51 5.16 -5.16
N GLU A 351 21.98 5.08 -3.95
CA GLU A 351 21.04 4.04 -3.52
C GLU A 351 20.18 4.52 -2.35
N LYS A 352 19.04 3.85 -2.16
CA LYS A 352 18.21 3.91 -0.96
C LYS A 352 18.41 2.61 -0.17
N ALA A 353 19.33 2.63 0.78
CA ALA A 353 19.54 1.51 1.69
C ALA A 353 18.38 1.43 2.69
N LEU A 354 17.90 0.21 2.96
CA LEU A 354 16.86 -0.08 3.94
C LEU A 354 17.46 -0.86 5.11
N GLU A 355 17.02 -0.54 6.32
CA GLU A 355 17.41 -1.29 7.51
C GLU A 355 16.71 -2.64 7.57
N ILE A 356 17.45 -3.69 7.95
CA ILE A 356 16.95 -5.05 8.13
C ILE A 356 16.86 -5.35 9.62
N ASP A 357 15.65 -5.49 10.13
CA ASP A 357 15.47 -6.07 11.47
C ASP A 357 15.69 -7.59 11.40
N GLN A 358 16.87 -8.03 11.76
CA GLN A 358 17.24 -9.45 11.73
C GLN A 358 16.44 -10.31 12.71
N THR A 359 15.80 -9.71 13.71
CA THR A 359 14.99 -10.43 14.72
C THR A 359 13.60 -10.74 14.20
N THR A 360 12.93 -9.74 13.61
CA THR A 360 11.56 -9.88 13.09
C THR A 360 11.51 -10.24 11.62
N GLY A 361 12.60 -10.00 10.88
CA GLY A 361 12.67 -10.14 9.42
C GLY A 361 11.99 -8.98 8.69
N ASN A 362 11.63 -7.87 9.35
CA ASN A 362 11.00 -6.74 8.71
C ASN A 362 12.03 -5.82 8.04
N ILE A 363 11.68 -5.35 6.85
CA ILE A 363 12.44 -4.36 6.06
C ILE A 363 11.45 -3.30 5.61
N GLU A 364 11.56 -2.09 6.16
CA GLU A 364 10.63 -1.02 5.87
C GLU A 364 11.32 0.12 5.12
N GLY A 365 10.77 0.46 3.96
CA GLY A 365 11.22 1.57 3.12
C GLY A 365 10.19 2.69 3.09
N PHE A 366 10.64 3.93 3.26
CA PHE A 366 9.83 5.12 3.06
C PHE A 366 10.50 6.05 2.03
N ILE A 367 9.83 6.23 0.90
CA ILE A 367 10.30 7.09 -0.21
C ILE A 367 9.17 8.07 -0.53
N PRO A 368 9.21 9.31 -0.03
CA PRO A 368 8.07 10.23 -0.01
C PRO A 368 7.41 10.44 -1.37
N TYR A 369 8.22 10.53 -2.41
CA TYR A 369 7.83 10.84 -3.79
C TYR A 369 7.58 9.61 -4.67
N LEU A 370 7.65 8.39 -4.12
CA LEU A 370 7.56 7.18 -4.95
C LEU A 370 6.19 7.10 -5.64
N TYR A 371 6.22 7.07 -6.97
CA TYR A 371 5.01 6.99 -7.80
C TYR A 371 4.93 5.71 -8.64
N ASP A 372 6.02 4.94 -8.74
CA ASP A 372 6.08 3.62 -9.38
C ASP A 372 6.71 2.62 -8.41
N PHE A 373 5.91 1.68 -7.93
CA PHE A 373 6.31 0.69 -6.93
C PHE A 373 6.95 -0.56 -7.53
N LYS A 374 7.12 -0.65 -8.84
CA LYS A 374 7.87 -1.72 -9.49
C LYS A 374 9.34 -1.38 -9.45
N LEU A 375 10.04 -1.95 -8.50
CA LEU A 375 11.45 -1.63 -8.21
C LEU A 375 12.34 -2.85 -8.39
N ILE A 376 13.60 -2.60 -8.71
CA ILE A 376 14.67 -3.59 -8.79
C ILE A 376 15.54 -3.47 -7.54
N PRO A 377 15.39 -4.37 -6.55
CA PRO A 377 16.21 -4.33 -5.34
C PRO A 377 17.61 -4.86 -5.59
N THR A 378 18.58 -4.27 -4.89
CA THR A 378 19.94 -4.79 -4.75
C THR A 378 20.10 -5.32 -3.33
N PHE A 379 20.54 -6.56 -3.19
CA PHE A 379 20.71 -7.20 -1.90
C PHE A 379 21.93 -8.09 -1.86
N THR A 380 22.45 -8.33 -0.67
CA THR A 380 23.49 -9.33 -0.40
C THR A 380 22.99 -10.33 0.63
N THR A 381 23.46 -11.57 0.52
CA THR A 381 23.05 -12.68 1.38
C THR A 381 24.24 -13.31 2.11
N SER A 382 23.96 -14.17 3.07
CA SER A 382 24.90 -15.16 3.55
C SER A 382 25.39 -16.06 2.42
N LYS A 383 26.60 -16.65 2.59
CA LYS A 383 27.21 -17.49 1.55
C LYS A 383 26.31 -18.69 1.21
N GLY A 384 26.08 -18.91 -0.06
CA GLY A 384 25.33 -20.06 -0.58
C GLY A 384 23.82 -19.96 -0.42
N ALA A 385 23.29 -18.82 0.02
CA ALA A 385 21.85 -18.62 0.12
C ALA A 385 21.23 -18.16 -1.21
N VAL A 386 20.07 -18.71 -1.53
CA VAL A 386 19.24 -18.33 -2.68
C VAL A 386 18.01 -17.58 -2.19
N VAL A 387 17.65 -16.50 -2.88
CA VAL A 387 16.49 -15.64 -2.55
C VAL A 387 15.36 -15.93 -3.52
N THR A 388 14.14 -16.08 -2.99
CA THR A 388 12.92 -16.22 -3.81
C THR A 388 11.83 -15.29 -3.34
N VAL A 389 10.99 -14.84 -4.28
CA VAL A 389 9.72 -14.12 -4.03
C VAL A 389 8.62 -14.89 -4.73
N ASN A 390 7.58 -15.28 -4.02
CA ASN A 390 6.51 -16.14 -4.56
C ASN A 390 7.04 -17.41 -5.26
N GLY A 391 8.11 -17.98 -4.70
CA GLY A 391 8.77 -19.16 -5.25
C GLY A 391 9.64 -18.92 -6.49
N GLN A 392 9.76 -17.71 -7.01
CA GLN A 392 10.63 -17.37 -8.12
C GLN A 392 11.98 -16.84 -7.63
N VAL A 393 13.09 -17.36 -8.17
CA VAL A 393 14.45 -16.92 -7.84
C VAL A 393 14.62 -15.44 -8.18
N GLN A 394 15.23 -14.72 -7.24
CA GLN A 394 15.54 -13.30 -7.40
C GLN A 394 17.03 -13.11 -7.66
N THR A 395 17.36 -12.36 -8.69
CA THR A 395 18.73 -11.90 -8.96
C THR A 395 18.88 -10.48 -8.48
N SER A 396 19.81 -10.26 -7.55
CA SER A 396 20.12 -8.94 -7.00
C SER A 396 20.52 -7.95 -8.10
N GLY A 397 19.85 -6.79 -8.13
CA GLY A 397 20.10 -5.75 -9.13
C GLY A 397 19.47 -6.00 -10.52
N GLU A 398 18.69 -7.07 -10.71
CA GLU A 398 18.07 -7.42 -12.00
C GLU A 398 16.57 -7.72 -11.91
N SER A 399 16.12 -8.44 -10.88
CA SER A 399 14.72 -8.86 -10.75
C SER A 399 13.84 -7.70 -10.31
N GLU A 400 12.86 -7.32 -11.13
CA GLU A 400 11.85 -6.33 -10.78
C GLU A 400 10.77 -6.97 -9.90
N VAL A 401 10.40 -6.27 -8.82
CA VAL A 401 9.35 -6.68 -7.86
C VAL A 401 8.38 -5.53 -7.66
N ASP A 402 7.08 -5.85 -7.61
CA ASP A 402 6.01 -4.89 -7.36
C ASP A 402 5.71 -4.79 -5.86
N PHE A 403 5.97 -3.62 -5.27
CA PHE A 403 5.73 -3.28 -3.86
C PHE A 403 4.45 -2.46 -3.64
N SER A 404 3.55 -2.39 -4.62
CA SER A 404 2.32 -1.57 -4.51
C SER A 404 1.26 -2.15 -3.57
N SER A 405 1.39 -3.43 -3.18
CA SER A 405 0.46 -4.07 -2.24
C SER A 405 0.58 -3.48 -0.83
N ALA A 406 -0.55 -3.40 -0.12
CA ALA A 406 -0.57 -3.09 1.31
C ALA A 406 0.07 -4.21 2.16
N GLU A 407 0.05 -5.46 1.66
CA GLU A 407 0.72 -6.58 2.31
C GLU A 407 2.20 -6.61 1.92
N PRO A 408 3.11 -6.86 2.87
CA PRO A 408 4.55 -6.92 2.59
C PRO A 408 4.90 -8.00 1.57
N VAL A 409 5.88 -7.73 0.73
CA VAL A 409 6.48 -8.73 -0.16
C VAL A 409 7.39 -9.64 0.65
N VAL A 410 7.15 -10.96 0.59
CA VAL A 410 7.94 -11.94 1.33
C VAL A 410 9.13 -12.42 0.50
N TYR A 411 10.33 -12.14 1.00
CA TYR A 411 11.60 -12.64 0.50
C TYR A 411 11.99 -13.86 1.31
N SER A 412 11.95 -15.04 0.70
CA SER A 412 12.40 -16.29 1.31
C SER A 412 13.86 -16.54 0.95
N VAL A 413 14.72 -16.52 1.96
CA VAL A 413 16.17 -16.76 1.84
C VAL A 413 16.47 -18.16 2.33
N SER A 414 17.00 -19.02 1.47
CA SER A 414 17.24 -20.43 1.80
C SER A 414 18.64 -20.90 1.41
N ASN A 415 19.24 -21.72 2.26
CA ASN A 415 20.46 -22.46 1.96
C ASN A 415 20.20 -23.94 1.57
N GLY A 416 18.91 -24.28 1.33
CA GLY A 416 18.48 -25.65 0.99
C GLY A 416 18.16 -26.51 2.22
N LEU A 417 18.68 -26.19 3.41
CA LEU A 417 18.41 -26.86 4.68
C LEU A 417 17.46 -26.03 5.54
N GLU A 418 17.70 -24.73 5.58
CA GLU A 418 16.94 -23.77 6.36
C GLU A 418 16.39 -22.68 5.43
N THR A 419 15.30 -22.04 5.85
CA THR A 419 14.72 -20.87 5.18
C THR A 419 14.37 -19.82 6.20
N LYS A 420 14.77 -18.56 5.94
CA LYS A 420 14.39 -17.39 6.71
C LYS A 420 13.60 -16.45 5.83
N GLU A 421 12.49 -15.94 6.35
CA GLU A 421 11.62 -15.02 5.62
C GLU A 421 11.87 -13.58 6.06
N TYR A 422 11.86 -12.67 5.08
CA TYR A 422 11.93 -11.23 5.28
C TYR A 422 10.72 -10.58 4.63
N LYS A 423 10.09 -9.68 5.36
CA LYS A 423 8.87 -8.95 4.94
C LYS A 423 9.26 -7.54 4.53
N VAL A 424 9.24 -7.28 3.24
CA VAL A 424 9.64 -5.99 2.68
C VAL A 424 8.42 -5.15 2.35
N SER A 425 8.32 -3.99 2.99
CA SER A 425 7.30 -2.99 2.72
C SER A 425 7.94 -1.71 2.19
N VAL A 426 7.42 -1.16 1.12
CA VAL A 426 7.85 0.14 0.59
C VAL A 426 6.65 1.06 0.55
N THR A 427 6.75 2.21 1.19
CA THR A 427 5.67 3.18 1.29
C THR A 427 6.09 4.56 0.82
N ASN A 428 5.13 5.36 0.39
CA ASN A 428 5.29 6.80 0.15
C ASN A 428 4.41 7.59 1.13
N THR A 429 4.21 8.89 0.88
CA THR A 429 3.36 9.75 1.70
C THR A 429 1.86 9.44 1.58
N GLY A 430 1.44 8.67 0.58
CA GLY A 430 0.03 8.46 0.23
C GLY A 430 -0.60 9.61 -0.58
N LEU A 431 0.15 10.69 -0.81
CA LEU A 431 -0.30 11.83 -1.60
C LEU A 431 -0.04 11.60 -3.10
N PRO A 432 -0.82 12.24 -3.99
CA PRO A 432 -0.49 12.27 -5.41
C PRO A 432 0.90 12.89 -5.63
N VAL A 433 1.62 12.42 -6.64
CA VAL A 433 2.94 12.92 -7.00
C VAL A 433 2.87 13.71 -8.31
N VAL A 434 3.31 14.94 -8.27
CA VAL A 434 3.46 15.84 -9.42
C VAL A 434 4.92 15.85 -9.84
N VAL A 435 5.19 15.35 -11.04
CA VAL A 435 6.50 15.45 -11.68
C VAL A 435 6.46 16.59 -12.69
N LEU A 436 7.32 17.60 -12.51
CA LEU A 436 7.39 18.78 -13.32
C LEU A 436 8.80 18.93 -13.92
N ASP A 437 8.90 18.64 -15.21
CA ASP A 437 10.14 18.79 -15.96
C ASP A 437 10.16 20.16 -16.66
N ILE A 438 10.89 21.10 -16.09
CA ILE A 438 11.03 22.46 -16.59
C ILE A 438 12.12 22.47 -17.65
N ASN A 439 11.79 22.99 -18.81
CA ASN A 439 12.71 23.14 -19.93
C ASN A 439 13.78 24.19 -19.60
N GLN A 440 15.03 23.73 -19.38
CA GLN A 440 16.16 24.56 -18.98
C GLN A 440 16.52 25.66 -20.01
N GLU A 441 16.26 25.42 -21.30
CA GLU A 441 16.52 26.39 -22.36
C GLU A 441 15.64 27.63 -22.25
N THR A 442 14.50 27.52 -21.61
CA THR A 442 13.53 28.64 -21.46
C THR A 442 13.79 29.50 -20.23
N VAL A 443 14.68 29.09 -19.34
CA VAL A 443 14.99 29.76 -18.07
C VAL A 443 16.40 30.40 -18.04
N ASN A 444 16.93 30.82 -19.16
CA ASN A 444 18.20 31.59 -19.32
C ASN A 444 19.38 30.96 -18.58
N ASN A 445 19.67 29.67 -18.81
CA ASN A 445 20.76 28.90 -18.21
C ASN A 445 20.66 28.72 -16.67
N VAL A 446 19.50 28.92 -16.07
CA VAL A 446 19.28 28.67 -14.67
C VAL A 446 19.25 27.15 -14.41
N THR A 447 20.05 26.65 -13.50
CA THR A 447 20.08 25.24 -13.18
C THR A 447 18.88 24.83 -12.31
N SER A 448 18.53 23.53 -12.30
CA SER A 448 17.52 23.01 -11.36
C SER A 448 17.86 23.35 -9.91
N LYS A 449 19.15 23.34 -9.57
CA LYS A 449 19.67 23.75 -8.27
C LYS A 449 19.30 25.20 -7.93
N ASP A 450 19.52 26.14 -8.87
CA ASP A 450 19.26 27.57 -8.65
C ASP A 450 17.76 27.84 -8.49
N ILE A 451 16.93 27.13 -9.24
CA ILE A 451 15.46 27.20 -9.12
C ILE A 451 15.03 26.72 -7.74
N LEU A 452 15.51 25.53 -7.34
CA LEU A 452 15.15 24.88 -6.10
C LEU A 452 15.57 25.70 -4.88
N LEU A 453 16.80 26.22 -4.88
CA LEU A 453 17.36 26.97 -3.75
C LEU A 453 16.91 28.44 -3.73
N GLY A 454 16.01 28.83 -4.62
CA GLY A 454 15.44 30.16 -4.64
C GLY A 454 16.37 31.26 -5.15
N ALA A 455 17.55 30.91 -5.68
CA ALA A 455 18.51 31.85 -6.19
C ALA A 455 17.95 32.66 -7.38
N VAL A 456 17.02 32.10 -8.15
CA VAL A 456 16.43 32.73 -9.33
C VAL A 456 14.95 32.45 -9.44
N ASN A 457 14.18 33.40 -9.91
CA ASN A 457 12.78 33.16 -10.34
C ASN A 457 12.80 32.24 -11.57
N ILE A 458 11.82 31.32 -11.64
CA ILE A 458 11.66 30.41 -12.79
C ILE A 458 11.43 31.14 -14.11
N THR A 459 11.11 32.40 -14.06
CA THR A 459 10.89 33.24 -15.22
C THR A 459 12.17 33.95 -15.65
N GLY A 460 12.54 33.81 -16.91
CA GLY A 460 13.73 34.48 -17.51
C GLY A 460 13.64 35.98 -17.56
N LYS A 461 12.41 36.52 -17.67
CA LYS A 461 12.07 37.93 -17.46
C LYS A 461 10.89 37.99 -16.51
N GLU A 462 10.75 39.09 -15.77
CA GLU A 462 9.66 39.30 -14.85
C GLU A 462 8.33 39.18 -15.60
N GLY A 463 7.54 38.15 -15.25
CA GLY A 463 6.22 37.88 -15.80
C GLY A 463 6.12 36.89 -16.96
N ASP A 464 7.22 36.47 -17.57
CA ASP A 464 7.19 35.55 -18.72
C ASP A 464 6.97 34.10 -18.28
N TRP A 465 6.18 33.36 -19.07
CA TRP A 465 6.01 31.93 -18.93
C TRP A 465 7.16 31.16 -19.57
N THR A 466 7.59 30.05 -18.96
CA THR A 466 8.43 29.05 -19.59
C THR A 466 7.69 28.42 -20.79
N LYS A 467 8.36 27.59 -21.56
CA LYS A 467 7.77 26.91 -22.73
C LYS A 467 8.23 25.46 -22.78
N SER A 468 7.33 24.60 -23.22
CA SER A 468 7.61 23.20 -23.47
C SER A 468 8.07 22.45 -22.22
N ASP A 469 7.55 22.80 -21.06
CA ASP A 469 7.68 22.04 -19.85
C ASP A 469 6.74 20.82 -19.92
N VAL A 470 6.99 19.81 -19.10
CA VAL A 470 6.13 18.63 -19.02
C VAL A 470 5.66 18.43 -17.59
N LEU A 471 4.35 18.31 -17.44
CA LEU A 471 3.69 17.96 -16.19
C LEU A 471 3.19 16.53 -16.27
N THR A 472 3.59 15.69 -15.33
CA THR A 472 3.03 14.34 -15.15
C THR A 472 2.49 14.21 -13.74
N ILE A 473 1.30 13.63 -13.58
CA ILE A 473 0.67 13.42 -12.28
C ILE A 473 0.41 11.92 -12.08
N TYR A 474 0.80 11.42 -10.92
CA TYR A 474 0.55 10.06 -10.46
C TYR A 474 -0.32 10.08 -9.20
N LYS A 475 -1.20 9.11 -9.07
CA LYS A 475 -1.99 8.86 -7.86
C LYS A 475 -2.09 7.35 -7.64
N ASP A 476 -1.85 6.89 -6.43
CA ASP A 476 -1.89 5.46 -6.05
C ASP A 476 -1.05 4.57 -6.99
N GLY A 477 0.15 5.03 -7.34
CA GLY A 477 1.05 4.31 -8.26
C GLY A 477 0.64 4.35 -9.74
N VAL A 478 -0.47 5.02 -10.08
CA VAL A 478 -1.00 5.06 -11.45
C VAL A 478 -0.85 6.46 -12.05
N LYS A 479 -0.28 6.52 -13.26
CA LYS A 479 -0.21 7.76 -14.03
C LYS A 479 -1.60 8.24 -14.41
N GLN A 480 -1.99 9.43 -13.91
CA GLN A 480 -3.28 10.05 -14.18
C GLN A 480 -3.27 10.85 -15.48
N MET A 481 -2.20 11.61 -15.70
CA MET A 481 -2.05 12.46 -16.89
C MET A 481 -0.59 12.78 -17.19
N THR A 482 -0.33 13.16 -18.41
CA THR A 482 0.88 13.88 -18.87
C THR A 482 0.46 14.95 -19.87
N ASP A 483 0.95 16.17 -19.70
CA ASP A 483 0.68 17.26 -20.62
C ASP A 483 1.87 18.20 -20.78
N VAL A 484 1.96 18.85 -21.92
CA VAL A 484 2.90 19.95 -22.15
C VAL A 484 2.35 21.21 -21.48
N CYS A 485 3.19 21.87 -20.72
CA CYS A 485 2.78 23.04 -19.96
C CYS A 485 3.76 24.21 -20.07
N SER A 486 3.43 25.27 -19.39
CA SER A 486 4.30 26.39 -19.08
C SER A 486 4.15 26.73 -17.62
N VAL A 487 5.23 27.15 -16.98
CA VAL A 487 5.21 27.55 -15.57
C VAL A 487 5.76 28.96 -15.39
N LYS A 488 5.41 29.57 -14.26
CA LYS A 488 6.08 30.76 -13.76
C LYS A 488 5.96 30.84 -12.24
N THR A 489 6.92 31.42 -11.58
CA THR A 489 6.81 31.74 -10.15
C THR A 489 5.61 32.66 -9.89
N ARG A 490 4.96 32.47 -8.75
CA ARG A 490 3.82 33.27 -8.31
C ARG A 490 4.04 33.90 -6.93
N GLY A 491 3.09 34.72 -6.53
CA GLY A 491 3.06 35.39 -5.23
C GLY A 491 3.85 36.70 -5.23
N ASN A 492 3.57 37.56 -4.24
CA ASN A 492 4.31 38.78 -4.02
C ASN A 492 5.52 38.53 -3.11
N SER A 493 5.29 38.28 -1.84
CA SER A 493 6.34 37.99 -0.86
C SER A 493 6.91 36.55 -1.04
N SER A 494 6.03 35.57 -1.24
CA SER A 494 6.38 34.14 -1.29
C SER A 494 7.27 33.76 -2.47
N ARG A 495 7.23 34.48 -3.60
CA ARG A 495 8.17 34.24 -4.72
C ARG A 495 9.62 34.55 -4.37
N GLY A 496 9.88 35.39 -3.36
CA GLY A 496 11.19 35.71 -2.84
C GLY A 496 11.79 34.66 -1.91
N LEU A 497 10.98 33.72 -1.44
CA LEU A 497 11.39 32.71 -0.47
C LEU A 497 12.01 31.48 -1.15
N PRO A 498 12.78 30.65 -0.43
CA PRO A 498 13.47 29.50 -0.99
C PRO A 498 12.54 28.49 -1.69
N LYS A 499 11.46 28.05 -1.03
CA LYS A 499 10.49 27.14 -1.61
C LYS A 499 9.57 27.89 -2.57
N LYS A 500 9.73 27.71 -3.86
CA LYS A 500 9.05 28.51 -4.90
C LYS A 500 7.62 28.04 -5.19
N PRO A 501 6.60 28.89 -4.95
CA PRO A 501 5.27 28.65 -5.48
C PRO A 501 5.22 28.94 -6.98
N VAL A 502 4.46 28.15 -7.76
CA VAL A 502 4.38 28.32 -9.20
C VAL A 502 2.94 28.30 -9.70
N ASN A 503 2.70 29.09 -10.76
CA ASN A 503 1.51 28.93 -11.60
C ASN A 503 1.85 27.99 -12.75
N ILE A 504 0.88 27.14 -13.12
CA ILE A 504 0.96 26.21 -14.24
C ILE A 504 -0.08 26.60 -15.28
N LYS A 505 0.33 26.60 -16.55
CA LYS A 505 -0.56 26.73 -17.69
C LYS A 505 -0.43 25.48 -18.54
N LEU A 506 -1.47 24.65 -18.58
CA LEU A 506 -1.57 23.48 -19.45
C LEU A 506 -1.80 23.87 -20.90
N SER A 507 -1.62 22.90 -21.81
CA SER A 507 -1.86 23.08 -23.24
C SER A 507 -3.34 23.28 -23.55
N ASP A 508 -4.25 22.67 -22.74
CA ASP A 508 -5.69 22.71 -22.93
C ASP A 508 -6.42 22.69 -21.57
N ASP A 509 -7.75 22.82 -21.59
CA ASP A 509 -8.60 22.64 -20.41
C ASP A 509 -8.63 21.16 -20.02
N ILE A 510 -7.86 20.78 -19.01
CA ILE A 510 -7.71 19.39 -18.52
C ILE A 510 -8.20 19.30 -17.07
N SER A 511 -8.92 18.22 -16.74
CA SER A 511 -9.29 17.87 -15.37
C SER A 511 -8.06 17.30 -14.64
N VAL A 512 -7.75 17.86 -13.50
CA VAL A 512 -6.59 17.46 -12.68
C VAL A 512 -7.11 16.91 -11.35
N LEU A 513 -6.73 15.65 -11.00
CA LEU A 513 -7.13 15.00 -9.75
C LEU A 513 -8.63 15.09 -9.42
N GLY A 514 -9.49 14.99 -10.44
CA GLY A 514 -10.95 15.08 -10.30
C GLY A 514 -11.52 16.49 -10.22
N MET A 515 -10.69 17.52 -10.13
CA MET A 515 -11.14 18.92 -10.21
C MET A 515 -11.57 19.27 -11.62
N LYS A 516 -12.47 20.27 -11.76
CA LYS A 516 -13.03 20.67 -13.05
C LYS A 516 -11.96 21.16 -14.02
N ALA A 517 -12.09 20.77 -15.29
CA ALA A 517 -11.12 21.05 -16.34
C ALA A 517 -10.84 22.55 -16.51
N HIS A 518 -9.57 22.90 -16.60
CA HIS A 518 -9.05 24.25 -16.89
C HIS A 518 -7.56 24.18 -17.26
N ASP A 519 -7.07 25.19 -17.98
CA ASP A 519 -5.65 25.32 -18.32
C ASP A 519 -4.80 25.96 -17.19
N ARG A 520 -5.40 26.50 -16.11
CA ARG A 520 -4.69 27.26 -15.06
C ARG A 520 -4.78 26.59 -13.70
N TRP A 521 -3.61 26.35 -13.12
CA TRP A 521 -3.43 25.71 -11.82
C TRP A 521 -2.36 26.43 -11.01
N CYS A 522 -2.36 26.22 -9.69
CA CYS A 522 -1.36 26.76 -8.78
C CYS A 522 -0.76 25.66 -7.92
N LEU A 523 0.56 25.64 -7.78
CA LEU A 523 1.28 24.94 -6.70
C LEU A 523 1.61 25.97 -5.61
N VAL A 524 0.87 25.97 -4.53
CA VAL A 524 1.10 26.82 -3.36
C VAL A 524 2.11 26.16 -2.45
N ALA A 525 3.15 26.89 -2.04
CA ALA A 525 4.29 26.32 -1.34
C ALA A 525 4.07 26.10 0.17
N SER A 526 3.08 26.78 0.76
CA SER A 526 2.73 26.72 2.20
C SER A 526 3.93 26.87 3.14
N GLN A 527 4.87 27.77 2.82
CA GLN A 527 6.13 27.91 3.55
C GLN A 527 5.96 28.44 4.97
N PHE A 528 4.86 29.19 5.21
CA PHE A 528 4.56 29.82 6.49
C PHE A 528 3.69 28.96 7.38
N ASP A 529 3.26 27.81 6.90
CA ASP A 529 2.28 26.97 7.55
C ASP A 529 2.91 25.63 7.97
N LYS A 530 3.21 25.49 9.26
CA LYS A 530 3.74 24.24 9.82
C LYS A 530 2.81 23.07 9.57
N THR A 531 1.50 23.31 9.52
CA THR A 531 0.48 22.27 9.29
C THR A 531 0.32 21.91 7.82
N MET A 532 0.75 22.77 6.89
CA MET A 532 0.56 22.66 5.44
C MET A 532 -0.91 22.49 5.02
N MET A 533 -1.87 22.90 5.87
CA MET A 533 -3.28 22.70 5.61
C MET A 533 -4.15 23.95 5.71
N ARG A 534 -3.63 25.12 6.12
CA ARG A 534 -4.43 26.33 6.33
C ARG A 534 -5.21 26.74 5.08
N ASN A 535 -4.58 26.80 3.92
CA ASN A 535 -5.27 27.02 2.65
C ASN A 535 -6.27 25.91 2.34
N ALA A 536 -5.85 24.64 2.45
CA ALA A 536 -6.69 23.50 2.12
C ALA A 536 -7.93 23.43 3.02
N PHE A 537 -7.75 23.62 4.32
CA PHE A 537 -8.84 23.65 5.30
C PHE A 537 -9.80 24.82 5.06
N THR A 538 -9.27 26.03 4.85
CA THR A 538 -10.12 27.21 4.66
C THR A 538 -10.91 27.14 3.37
N TYR A 539 -10.32 26.61 2.28
CA TYR A 539 -11.06 26.43 1.03
C TYR A 539 -12.12 25.32 1.15
N HIS A 540 -11.81 24.24 1.86
CA HIS A 540 -12.79 23.21 2.19
C HIS A 540 -13.97 23.80 2.98
N LEU A 541 -13.67 24.52 4.08
CA LEU A 541 -14.68 25.19 4.90
C LEU A 541 -15.51 26.21 4.09
N ALA A 542 -14.86 26.99 3.23
CA ALA A 542 -15.54 27.95 2.37
C ALA A 542 -16.50 27.27 1.38
N ASN A 543 -16.13 26.13 0.83
CA ASN A 543 -17.00 25.34 -0.04
C ASN A 543 -18.18 24.73 0.74
N GLU A 544 -17.95 24.20 1.95
CA GLU A 544 -19.03 23.72 2.82
C GLU A 544 -20.02 24.84 3.21
N ILE A 545 -19.52 26.04 3.55
CA ILE A 545 -20.34 27.21 3.84
C ILE A 545 -21.14 27.63 2.59
N GLN A 546 -20.50 27.68 1.43
CA GLN A 546 -21.14 27.97 0.15
C GLN A 546 -22.29 27.02 -0.17
N ASP A 547 -22.09 25.72 0.08
CA ASP A 547 -23.07 24.70 -0.26
C ASP A 547 -24.19 24.57 0.80
N HIS A 548 -23.97 25.15 1.99
CA HIS A 548 -24.94 25.16 3.08
C HIS A 548 -25.88 26.40 2.99
N PHE A 549 -26.79 26.38 2.02
CA PHE A 549 -27.81 27.46 1.86
C PHE A 549 -29.24 26.94 2.04
N THR A 550 -29.45 25.66 2.30
CA THR A 550 -30.72 25.05 2.67
C THR A 550 -30.74 24.69 4.16
N ASP A 551 -31.88 24.75 4.83
CA ASP A 551 -32.03 24.27 6.19
C ASP A 551 -32.12 22.72 6.25
N ALA A 552 -32.16 22.16 7.46
CA ALA A 552 -32.28 20.72 7.67
C ALA A 552 -33.56 20.08 7.09
N ALA A 553 -34.57 20.88 6.73
CA ALA A 553 -35.80 20.45 6.09
C ALA A 553 -35.69 20.47 4.54
N GLY A 554 -34.52 20.89 4.01
CA GLY A 554 -34.31 21.02 2.57
C GLY A 554 -34.97 22.27 1.96
N THR A 555 -35.40 23.21 2.79
CA THR A 555 -35.92 24.48 2.38
C THR A 555 -34.78 25.46 2.13
N GLU A 556 -34.82 26.20 1.02
CA GLU A 556 -33.81 27.22 0.74
C GLU A 556 -33.76 28.22 1.92
N ASN A 557 -32.53 28.44 2.43
CA ASN A 557 -32.32 29.34 3.54
C ASN A 557 -32.91 30.70 3.20
N VAL A 558 -33.73 31.28 4.10
CA VAL A 558 -34.31 32.63 3.94
C VAL A 558 -33.28 33.73 3.64
N LEU A 559 -32.02 33.48 3.97
CA LEU A 559 -30.90 34.39 3.67
C LEU A 559 -30.42 34.32 2.22
N GLY A 560 -30.78 33.24 1.49
CA GLY A 560 -30.33 33.03 0.12
C GLY A 560 -28.87 32.59 0.04
N LYS A 561 -28.41 32.36 -1.17
CA LYS A 561 -27.04 31.94 -1.46
C LYS A 561 -26.03 33.08 -1.26
N GLY A 562 -24.93 32.81 -0.56
CA GLY A 562 -23.82 33.76 -0.37
C GLY A 562 -22.71 33.57 -1.42
N LEU A 563 -21.58 32.97 -1.05
CA LEU A 563 -20.49 32.67 -2.00
C LEU A 563 -20.97 31.70 -3.08
N VAL A 564 -20.45 31.82 -4.30
CA VAL A 564 -20.89 31.00 -5.44
C VAL A 564 -19.84 30.01 -5.94
N TRP A 565 -18.59 30.28 -5.65
CA TRP A 565 -17.47 29.43 -6.01
C TRP A 565 -16.25 29.77 -5.16
N ASN A 566 -15.56 28.77 -4.68
CA ASN A 566 -14.25 28.88 -4.03
C ASN A 566 -13.30 27.83 -4.62
N PRO A 567 -11.97 28.05 -4.54
CA PRO A 567 -11.01 27.10 -5.08
C PRO A 567 -11.11 25.72 -4.40
N HIS A 568 -10.88 24.66 -5.19
CA HIS A 568 -10.60 23.32 -4.71
C HIS A 568 -9.12 23.02 -4.93
N GLY A 569 -8.60 22.03 -4.22
CA GLY A 569 -7.22 21.61 -4.37
C GLY A 569 -6.93 20.31 -3.66
N GLU A 570 -5.77 19.76 -3.97
CA GLU A 570 -5.22 18.56 -3.37
C GLU A 570 -3.79 18.81 -2.89
N THR A 571 -3.43 18.23 -1.75
CA THR A 571 -2.04 18.24 -1.28
C THR A 571 -1.27 17.19 -2.07
N VAL A 572 -0.10 17.56 -2.60
CA VAL A 572 0.70 16.73 -3.50
C VAL A 572 2.18 16.76 -3.13
N GLU A 573 2.89 15.68 -3.40
CA GLU A 573 4.35 15.69 -3.46
C GLU A 573 4.81 16.21 -4.82
N VAL A 574 5.89 16.99 -4.83
CA VAL A 574 6.41 17.57 -6.08
C VAL A 574 7.84 17.12 -6.32
N VAL A 575 8.06 16.56 -7.50
CA VAL A 575 9.38 16.31 -8.07
C VAL A 575 9.61 17.32 -9.20
N MET A 576 10.64 18.11 -9.09
CA MET A 576 10.96 19.14 -10.08
C MET A 576 12.36 18.89 -10.67
N ASN A 577 12.44 18.62 -11.98
CA ASN A 577 13.67 18.28 -12.68
C ASN A 577 14.50 17.18 -11.96
N GLY A 578 13.83 16.11 -11.55
CA GLY A 578 14.46 14.96 -10.88
C GLY A 578 14.89 15.22 -9.43
N ILE A 579 14.35 16.24 -8.78
CA ILE A 579 14.61 16.56 -7.38
C ILE A 579 13.28 16.64 -6.63
N HIS A 580 13.14 15.91 -5.53
CA HIS A 580 11.99 16.04 -4.64
C HIS A 580 12.06 17.37 -3.90
N VAL A 581 11.10 18.26 -4.17
CA VAL A 581 11.06 19.61 -3.60
C VAL A 581 10.03 19.75 -2.47
N GLY A 582 9.50 18.61 -1.99
CA GLY A 582 8.57 18.54 -0.87
C GLY A 582 7.10 18.66 -1.27
N THR A 583 6.29 18.96 -0.28
CA THR A 583 4.82 18.94 -0.37
C THR A 583 4.27 20.29 -0.75
N TYR A 584 3.34 20.34 -1.67
CA TYR A 584 2.65 21.55 -2.14
C TYR A 584 1.13 21.34 -2.07
N TYR A 585 0.39 22.44 -2.14
CA TYR A 585 -1.04 22.42 -2.37
C TYR A 585 -1.33 22.79 -3.82
N LEU A 586 -1.75 21.79 -4.62
CA LEU A 586 -2.15 21.98 -6.03
C LEU A 586 -3.61 22.40 -6.05
N CYS A 587 -3.88 23.62 -6.49
CA CYS A 587 -5.24 24.13 -6.45
C CYS A 587 -5.65 24.88 -7.72
N GLU A 588 -6.95 25.10 -7.84
CA GLU A 588 -7.59 25.88 -8.87
C GLU A 588 -7.14 27.35 -8.78
N HIS A 589 -6.76 27.93 -9.93
CA HIS A 589 -6.48 29.38 -10.02
C HIS A 589 -7.80 30.15 -10.20
N ILE A 590 -7.97 31.24 -9.45
CA ILE A 590 -9.15 32.11 -9.60
C ILE A 590 -9.19 32.71 -11.01
N LYS A 591 -10.25 32.44 -11.76
CA LYS A 591 -10.50 32.89 -13.11
C LYS A 591 -12.00 32.98 -13.37
N ILE A 592 -12.42 33.97 -14.21
CA ILE A 592 -13.75 33.96 -14.80
C ILE A 592 -13.77 32.88 -15.88
N ASN A 593 -14.46 31.80 -15.62
CA ASN A 593 -14.57 30.64 -16.53
C ASN A 593 -15.77 29.77 -16.14
N LYS A 594 -16.31 29.00 -17.09
CA LYS A 594 -17.43 28.05 -16.85
C LYS A 594 -17.19 27.04 -15.75
N ASN A 595 -15.95 26.68 -15.52
CA ASN A 595 -15.49 25.68 -14.54
C ASN A 595 -14.82 26.29 -13.28
N ARG A 596 -14.83 27.59 -13.16
CA ARG A 596 -14.35 28.40 -12.03
C ARG A 596 -15.43 29.36 -11.57
N LEU A 597 -15.10 30.63 -11.40
CA LEU A 597 -16.09 31.69 -11.18
C LEU A 597 -16.91 31.87 -12.46
N LYS A 598 -18.08 31.26 -12.49
CA LYS A 598 -18.96 31.27 -13.65
C LYS A 598 -19.80 32.56 -13.66
N LEU A 599 -19.49 33.45 -14.57
CA LEU A 599 -20.30 34.63 -14.85
C LEU A 599 -21.09 34.41 -16.15
N THR A 600 -22.15 35.23 -16.34
CA THR A 600 -22.98 35.24 -17.56
C THR A 600 -22.23 35.92 -18.69
N HIS A 601 -21.55 37.04 -18.37
CA HIS A 601 -20.78 37.80 -19.32
C HIS A 601 -19.33 37.32 -19.39
N LYS A 602 -18.72 37.53 -20.57
CA LYS A 602 -17.29 37.31 -20.74
C LYS A 602 -16.50 38.30 -19.90
N LYS A 603 -15.29 37.96 -19.54
CA LYS A 603 -14.38 38.86 -18.83
C LYS A 603 -14.10 40.12 -19.66
N VAL A 604 -13.90 41.22 -18.99
CA VAL A 604 -13.85 42.57 -19.55
C VAL A 604 -12.78 42.69 -20.65
N ASP A 605 -11.57 42.16 -20.50
CA ASP A 605 -10.55 42.21 -21.53
C ASP A 605 -11.02 41.56 -22.84
N LYS A 606 -11.70 40.40 -22.75
CA LYS A 606 -12.20 39.69 -23.94
C LYS A 606 -13.37 40.36 -24.62
N VAL A 607 -14.12 41.13 -23.89
CA VAL A 607 -15.19 41.99 -24.50
C VAL A 607 -14.56 43.18 -25.20
N LEU A 608 -13.61 43.88 -24.54
CA LEU A 608 -12.94 45.06 -25.09
C LEU A 608 -12.07 44.75 -26.31
N GLU A 609 -11.47 43.53 -26.42
CA GLU A 609 -10.80 43.09 -27.66
C GLU A 609 -11.72 43.11 -28.88
N SER A 610 -13.02 42.88 -28.70
CA SER A 610 -14.00 42.87 -29.79
C SER A 610 -14.86 44.15 -29.90
N ASN A 611 -15.02 44.88 -28.81
CA ASN A 611 -15.82 46.13 -28.71
C ASN A 611 -15.18 47.07 -27.69
N ALA A 612 -14.37 47.99 -28.13
CA ALA A 612 -13.68 48.97 -27.29
C ALA A 612 -14.63 49.94 -26.55
N ASP A 613 -15.87 50.08 -27.02
CA ASP A 613 -16.89 50.96 -26.43
C ASP A 613 -17.87 50.20 -25.52
N ALA A 614 -17.54 48.94 -25.14
CA ALA A 614 -18.37 48.14 -24.27
C ALA A 614 -18.63 48.83 -22.92
N LYS A 615 -19.78 48.55 -22.34
CA LYS A 615 -20.20 49.09 -21.04
C LYS A 615 -20.01 48.07 -19.94
N VAL A 616 -20.06 48.51 -18.69
CA VAL A 616 -20.03 47.64 -17.52
C VAL A 616 -21.10 46.55 -17.60
N ALA A 617 -22.28 46.89 -18.13
CA ALA A 617 -23.39 45.94 -18.32
C ALA A 617 -23.08 44.78 -19.27
N ASP A 618 -22.07 44.91 -20.15
CA ASP A 618 -21.70 43.91 -21.15
C ASP A 618 -20.61 42.92 -20.64
N CYS A 619 -20.04 43.18 -19.44
CA CYS A 619 -18.79 42.59 -19.02
C CYS A 619 -18.88 41.90 -17.67
N GLY A 620 -18.06 40.82 -17.51
CA GLY A 620 -17.73 40.25 -16.24
C GLY A 620 -16.42 40.82 -15.68
N PHE A 621 -16.43 41.25 -14.44
CA PHE A 621 -15.27 41.81 -13.74
C PHE A 621 -14.83 40.94 -12.60
N LEU A 622 -13.52 40.68 -12.50
CA LEU A 622 -12.84 40.18 -11.32
C LEU A 622 -11.94 41.30 -10.80
N ILE A 623 -12.06 41.59 -9.54
CA ILE A 623 -11.26 42.60 -8.86
C ILE A 623 -10.64 42.07 -7.61
N GLU A 624 -9.65 42.76 -7.10
CA GLU A 624 -8.98 42.47 -5.83
C GLU A 624 -8.93 43.77 -5.00
N MET A 625 -9.40 43.72 -3.77
CA MET A 625 -9.05 44.75 -2.80
C MET A 625 -7.60 44.54 -2.41
N SER A 626 -6.69 45.34 -2.96
CA SER A 626 -5.27 45.17 -2.75
C SER A 626 -4.55 46.50 -2.59
N THR A 627 -3.78 46.62 -1.52
CA THR A 627 -2.90 47.77 -1.29
C THR A 627 -1.57 47.64 -2.05
N ASP A 628 -1.17 46.43 -2.49
CA ASP A 628 0.09 46.18 -3.18
C ASP A 628 0.02 46.46 -4.70
N GLU A 629 -1.17 46.29 -5.33
CA GLU A 629 -1.33 46.56 -6.74
C GLU A 629 -1.21 48.10 -6.99
N LYS A 630 -0.37 48.47 -7.91
CA LYS A 630 -0.09 49.90 -8.19
C LYS A 630 -0.56 50.37 -9.55
N GLU A 631 -0.67 49.50 -10.53
CA GLU A 631 -0.90 49.89 -11.94
C GLU A 631 -2.39 49.98 -12.27
N ASN A 632 -3.17 48.94 -12.01
CA ASN A 632 -4.59 48.88 -12.35
C ASN A 632 -5.48 49.10 -11.12
N ARG A 633 -5.11 50.03 -10.25
CA ARG A 633 -5.81 50.32 -8.98
C ARG A 633 -6.36 51.75 -8.92
N THR A 634 -7.55 51.81 -8.35
CA THR A 634 -8.16 53.08 -7.90
C THR A 634 -8.78 52.88 -6.51
N ASN A 635 -9.30 53.97 -5.91
CA ASN A 635 -9.91 53.89 -4.57
C ASN A 635 -11.35 54.39 -4.63
N THR A 636 -12.23 53.87 -3.77
CA THR A 636 -13.58 54.37 -3.62
C THR A 636 -13.58 55.78 -3.06
N ALA A 637 -14.67 56.50 -3.30
CA ALA A 637 -14.77 57.94 -2.99
C ALA A 637 -14.79 58.22 -1.47
N ARG A 638 -15.59 57.50 -0.70
CA ARG A 638 -15.77 57.69 0.75
C ARG A 638 -14.84 56.82 1.57
N ARG A 639 -14.95 55.52 1.42
CA ARG A 639 -14.24 54.57 2.28
C ARG A 639 -12.77 54.41 1.89
N LYS A 640 -12.38 54.84 0.70
CA LYS A 640 -11.02 54.66 0.17
C LYS A 640 -10.60 53.18 0.02
N VAL A 641 -11.57 52.31 -0.21
CA VAL A 641 -11.29 50.89 -0.48
C VAL A 641 -10.47 50.79 -1.77
N PRO A 642 -9.30 50.11 -1.74
CA PRO A 642 -8.49 49.93 -2.94
C PRO A 642 -9.11 48.88 -3.85
N ILE A 643 -9.44 49.25 -5.06
CA ILE A 643 -10.01 48.42 -6.11
C ILE A 643 -8.97 48.19 -7.21
N ALA A 644 -8.40 47.01 -7.30
CA ALA A 644 -7.47 46.59 -8.34
C ALA A 644 -8.18 45.65 -9.33
N PHE A 645 -8.17 46.04 -10.60
CA PHE A 645 -8.78 45.28 -11.68
C PHE A 645 -7.81 44.19 -12.14
N LYS A 646 -8.30 42.94 -12.25
CA LYS A 646 -7.44 41.79 -12.63
C LYS A 646 -7.35 41.59 -14.15
N ASP A 647 -8.38 41.98 -14.89
CA ASP A 647 -8.46 41.75 -16.34
C ASP A 647 -8.79 43.05 -17.08
N LEU A 648 -8.48 44.23 -16.52
CA LEU A 648 -8.73 45.53 -17.15
C LEU A 648 -7.53 46.45 -17.01
N ASP A 649 -6.99 46.94 -18.11
CA ASP A 649 -6.05 48.06 -18.13
C ASP A 649 -6.83 49.38 -18.05
N ILE A 650 -6.82 50.00 -16.85
CA ILE A 650 -7.56 51.24 -16.60
C ILE A 650 -6.97 52.44 -17.32
N THR A 651 -5.73 52.40 -17.76
CA THR A 651 -5.07 53.44 -18.53
C THR A 651 -5.49 53.36 -19.99
N ALA A 652 -5.58 52.16 -20.54
CA ALA A 652 -6.02 51.91 -21.91
C ALA A 652 -7.54 52.12 -22.09
N TYR A 653 -8.34 51.80 -21.06
CA TYR A 653 -9.79 51.85 -21.09
C TYR A 653 -10.38 52.62 -19.88
N PRO A 654 -10.11 53.93 -19.76
CA PRO A 654 -10.51 54.72 -18.61
C PRO A 654 -12.05 54.84 -18.48
N THR A 655 -12.79 54.92 -19.58
CA THR A 655 -14.26 55.13 -19.55
C THR A 655 -14.99 53.99 -18.84
N ILE A 656 -14.69 52.75 -19.14
CA ILE A 656 -15.33 51.60 -18.48
C ILE A 656 -14.88 51.45 -17.02
N ALA A 657 -13.64 51.81 -16.71
CA ALA A 657 -13.14 51.87 -15.35
C ALA A 657 -13.90 52.92 -14.52
N GLU A 658 -14.11 54.13 -15.09
CA GLU A 658 -14.89 55.19 -14.46
C GLU A 658 -16.36 54.79 -14.25
N GLU A 659 -16.99 54.14 -15.24
CA GLU A 659 -18.35 53.59 -15.13
C GLU A 659 -18.47 52.55 -14.01
N PHE A 660 -17.52 51.61 -13.93
CA PHE A 660 -17.46 50.66 -12.85
C PHE A 660 -17.29 51.34 -11.49
N MET A 661 -16.40 52.30 -11.38
CA MET A 661 -16.17 53.05 -10.14
C MET A 661 -17.37 53.94 -9.76
N ALA A 662 -18.11 54.48 -10.72
CA ALA A 662 -19.36 55.17 -10.43
C ALA A 662 -20.41 54.26 -9.79
N PHE A 663 -20.50 53.01 -10.28
CA PHE A 663 -21.36 51.99 -9.67
C PHE A 663 -20.92 51.67 -8.21
N VAL A 664 -19.61 51.45 -7.98
CA VAL A 664 -19.09 51.15 -6.62
C VAL A 664 -19.23 52.35 -5.70
N ASN A 665 -18.92 53.54 -6.15
CA ASN A 665 -19.04 54.79 -5.38
C ASN A 665 -20.48 55.13 -4.99
N ASP A 666 -21.47 54.68 -5.74
CA ASP A 666 -22.86 54.88 -5.39
C ASP A 666 -23.23 54.06 -4.10
N PHE A 667 -22.91 52.78 -4.02
CA PHE A 667 -23.17 52.05 -2.79
C PHE A 667 -22.18 52.43 -1.66
N ASP A 668 -20.94 52.83 -1.98
CA ASP A 668 -19.98 53.39 -1.00
C ASP A 668 -20.57 54.66 -0.30
N GLU A 669 -21.18 55.55 -1.07
CA GLU A 669 -21.87 56.74 -0.54
C GLU A 669 -23.11 56.37 0.26
N ASN A 670 -23.96 55.49 -0.25
CA ASN A 670 -25.18 55.07 0.44
C ASN A 670 -24.91 54.36 1.76
N LEU A 671 -23.89 53.49 1.84
CA LEU A 671 -23.46 52.88 3.09
C LEU A 671 -22.96 53.94 4.08
N TYR A 672 -22.19 54.91 3.63
CA TYR A 672 -21.73 56.01 4.47
C TYR A 672 -22.91 56.82 5.04
N GLN A 673 -23.87 57.21 4.20
CA GLN A 673 -25.04 57.95 4.62
C GLN A 673 -25.90 57.14 5.61
N GLY A 674 -26.18 55.88 5.29
CA GLY A 674 -26.87 54.97 6.21
C GLY A 674 -26.23 54.91 7.59
N ALA A 675 -24.90 54.69 7.62
CA ALA A 675 -24.15 54.66 8.85
C ALA A 675 -24.19 55.99 9.65
N MET A 676 -24.08 57.10 8.94
CA MET A 676 -24.17 58.46 9.54
C MET A 676 -25.54 58.73 10.11
N TYR A 677 -26.63 58.32 9.45
CA TYR A 677 -27.99 58.51 9.98
C TYR A 677 -28.25 57.62 11.23
N ILE A 678 -27.68 56.43 11.31
CA ILE A 678 -27.70 55.65 12.56
C ILE A 678 -27.02 56.43 13.67
N ASP A 679 -25.83 56.98 13.44
CA ASP A 679 -25.11 57.77 14.45
C ASP A 679 -25.90 59.02 14.91
N ASN A 680 -26.76 59.57 14.04
CA ASN A 680 -27.64 60.70 14.32
C ASN A 680 -29.02 60.32 14.89
N ASN A 681 -29.22 59.06 15.28
CA ASN A 681 -30.49 58.51 15.81
C ASN A 681 -31.69 58.64 14.85
N ASP A 682 -31.45 58.55 13.52
CA ASP A 682 -32.51 58.49 12.51
C ASP A 682 -32.48 57.16 11.75
N PRO A 683 -32.98 56.08 12.34
CA PRO A 683 -32.95 54.74 11.76
C PRO A 683 -33.87 54.62 10.52
N THR A 684 -34.87 55.47 10.37
CA THR A 684 -35.79 55.43 9.24
C THR A 684 -35.06 55.86 7.97
N THR A 685 -34.45 57.05 8.01
CA THR A 685 -33.66 57.57 6.89
C THR A 685 -32.43 56.67 6.61
N ALA A 686 -31.78 56.17 7.68
CA ALA A 686 -30.70 55.20 7.52
C ALA A 686 -31.09 53.95 6.72
N ARG A 687 -32.31 53.41 6.98
CA ARG A 687 -32.81 52.22 6.26
C ARG A 687 -32.95 52.50 4.77
N GLU A 688 -33.44 53.65 4.38
CA GLU A 688 -33.58 54.01 2.94
C GLU A 688 -32.22 54.02 2.23
N TYR A 689 -31.16 54.50 2.90
CA TYR A 689 -29.81 54.51 2.34
C TYR A 689 -29.20 53.12 2.27
N PHE A 690 -29.38 52.33 3.32
CA PHE A 690 -28.89 50.93 3.27
C PHE A 690 -29.61 50.10 2.21
N ASP A 691 -30.92 50.28 2.04
CA ASP A 691 -31.68 49.61 0.98
C ASP A 691 -31.15 49.96 -0.41
N LYS A 692 -30.88 51.25 -0.68
CA LYS A 692 -30.24 51.67 -1.94
C LYS A 692 -28.86 51.04 -2.13
N ALA A 693 -28.05 50.92 -1.08
CA ALA A 693 -26.75 50.26 -1.16
C ALA A 693 -26.93 48.78 -1.52
N TYR A 694 -27.91 48.09 -0.93
CA TYR A 694 -28.16 46.66 -1.14
C TYR A 694 -28.80 46.32 -2.51
N GLU A 695 -29.29 47.32 -3.23
CA GLU A 695 -29.61 47.13 -4.65
C GLU A 695 -28.36 46.78 -5.48
N LYS A 696 -27.19 47.31 -5.09
CA LYS A 696 -25.90 47.15 -5.78
C LYS A 696 -24.91 46.24 -5.09
N LEU A 697 -25.05 45.98 -3.81
CA LEU A 697 -24.15 45.13 -3.01
C LEU A 697 -24.85 43.85 -2.57
N ASP A 698 -24.25 42.69 -2.83
CA ASP A 698 -24.75 41.42 -2.33
C ASP A 698 -24.28 41.15 -0.90
N ILE A 699 -25.18 41.38 0.06
CA ILE A 699 -24.83 41.26 1.47
C ILE A 699 -24.65 39.80 1.93
N ASN A 700 -25.19 38.79 1.23
CA ASN A 700 -25.02 37.39 1.61
C ASN A 700 -23.59 36.94 1.33
N SER A 701 -23.02 37.26 0.18
CA SER A 701 -21.62 37.00 -0.11
C SER A 701 -20.68 37.77 0.84
N MET A 702 -21.05 39.02 1.19
CA MET A 702 -20.31 39.79 2.21
C MET A 702 -20.30 39.08 3.56
N ILE A 703 -21.42 38.55 4.01
CA ILE A 703 -21.56 37.84 5.28
C ILE A 703 -20.72 36.55 5.28
N ASP A 704 -20.86 35.68 4.26
CA ASP A 704 -20.11 34.43 4.19
C ASP A 704 -18.60 34.68 4.11
N TRP A 705 -18.17 35.62 3.28
CA TRP A 705 -16.76 36.00 3.15
C TRP A 705 -16.21 36.51 4.50
N TRP A 706 -16.99 37.37 5.21
CA TRP A 706 -16.60 37.88 6.52
C TRP A 706 -16.48 36.76 7.57
N ILE A 707 -17.47 35.86 7.66
CA ILE A 707 -17.45 34.72 8.59
C ILE A 707 -16.18 33.87 8.40
N ILE A 708 -15.81 33.55 7.16
CA ILE A 708 -14.62 32.73 6.85
C ILE A 708 -13.35 33.46 7.30
N ASN A 709 -13.21 34.73 7.00
CA ASN A 709 -12.02 35.50 7.39
C ASN A 709 -11.93 35.71 8.91
N GLU A 710 -13.08 35.85 9.61
CA GLU A 710 -13.12 35.93 11.08
C GLU A 710 -12.73 34.59 11.73
N LEU A 711 -13.26 33.47 11.22
CA LEU A 711 -12.86 32.12 11.71
C LEU A 711 -11.38 31.89 11.52
N ALA A 712 -10.84 32.27 10.39
CA ALA A 712 -9.43 32.13 10.06
C ALA A 712 -8.52 33.11 10.81
N MET A 713 -9.07 34.15 11.44
CA MET A 713 -8.28 35.24 12.02
C MET A 713 -7.34 35.89 11.01
N ASN A 714 -7.80 36.11 9.78
CA ASN A 714 -6.98 36.57 8.69
C ASN A 714 -6.47 37.99 8.89
N ASP A 715 -5.20 38.13 9.31
CA ASP A 715 -4.59 39.43 9.62
C ASP A 715 -4.32 40.29 8.36
N GLU A 716 -4.18 39.68 7.19
CA GLU A 716 -3.98 40.43 5.92
C GLU A 716 -5.15 41.36 5.58
N MET A 717 -6.31 41.09 6.15
CA MET A 717 -7.48 41.95 5.90
C MET A 717 -7.35 43.37 6.48
N GLN A 718 -6.36 43.62 7.35
CA GLN A 718 -6.04 45.02 7.79
C GLN A 718 -5.47 45.86 6.66
N TRP A 719 -4.68 45.22 5.81
CA TRP A 719 -4.04 45.81 4.64
C TRP A 719 -4.44 44.95 3.45
N PRO A 720 -5.70 45.16 2.97
CA PRO A 720 -6.30 44.13 2.15
C PRO A 720 -5.40 43.74 0.99
N LYS A 721 -5.13 42.44 0.92
CA LYS A 721 -4.44 41.75 -0.16
C LYS A 721 -5.20 40.47 -0.39
N SER A 722 -5.17 39.95 -1.58
CA SER A 722 -5.83 38.69 -1.90
C SER A 722 -7.33 38.63 -1.56
N ALA A 723 -7.95 39.77 -1.36
CA ALA A 723 -9.38 39.94 -1.08
C ALA A 723 -10.15 40.13 -2.38
N PHE A 724 -10.61 39.04 -2.99
CA PHE A 724 -11.32 39.08 -4.29
C PHE A 724 -12.76 39.46 -4.16
N ALA A 725 -13.26 40.08 -5.25
CA ALA A 725 -14.66 40.38 -5.48
C ALA A 725 -14.95 40.35 -6.98
N TYR A 726 -16.22 40.32 -7.35
CA TYR A 726 -16.61 40.26 -8.74
C TYR A 726 -17.95 40.95 -9.00
N LYS A 727 -18.20 41.28 -10.28
CA LYS A 727 -19.47 41.83 -10.79
C LYS A 727 -19.74 41.23 -12.17
N ASP A 728 -21.00 40.90 -12.44
CA ASP A 728 -21.45 40.32 -13.71
C ASP A 728 -22.52 41.20 -14.36
N GLY A 729 -22.21 41.88 -15.46
CA GLY A 729 -23.09 42.74 -16.21
C GLY A 729 -23.74 43.80 -15.30
N ASP A 730 -25.06 43.92 -15.35
CA ASP A 730 -25.86 44.82 -14.49
C ASP A 730 -26.07 44.27 -13.06
N GLY A 731 -25.54 43.11 -12.75
CA GLY A 731 -25.66 42.47 -11.43
C GLY A 731 -24.98 43.22 -10.30
N LYS A 732 -25.15 42.74 -9.09
CA LYS A 732 -24.57 43.31 -7.89
C LYS A 732 -23.05 43.12 -7.84
N TYR A 733 -22.41 43.81 -6.91
CA TYR A 733 -21.07 43.54 -6.43
C TYR A 733 -21.11 42.41 -5.42
N PHE A 734 -20.29 41.38 -5.59
CA PHE A 734 -20.18 40.22 -4.75
C PHE A 734 -18.78 40.11 -4.12
N ALA A 735 -18.70 39.74 -2.84
CA ALA A 735 -17.45 39.34 -2.22
C ALA A 735 -17.06 37.91 -2.60
N GLY A 736 -15.77 37.62 -2.55
CA GLY A 736 -15.20 36.30 -2.89
C GLY A 736 -14.72 36.22 -4.35
N PRO A 737 -14.11 35.07 -4.73
CA PRO A 737 -13.80 33.89 -3.89
C PRO A 737 -12.77 34.16 -2.80
N VAL A 738 -12.66 33.26 -1.82
CA VAL A 738 -11.64 33.35 -0.78
C VAL A 738 -10.28 32.91 -1.34
N TRP A 739 -9.17 33.48 -0.78
CA TRP A 739 -7.82 33.21 -1.25
C TRP A 739 -6.78 33.56 -0.16
N ASP A 740 -5.66 32.79 -0.11
CA ASP A 740 -4.42 33.11 0.59
C ASP A 740 -4.52 33.10 2.14
N PHE A 741 -4.54 31.91 2.72
CA PHE A 741 -4.71 31.72 4.16
C PHE A 741 -3.49 31.03 4.84
N ASP A 742 -2.35 30.92 4.17
CA ASP A 742 -1.19 30.25 4.77
C ASP A 742 -0.33 31.15 5.68
N TYR A 743 -0.54 32.46 5.61
CA TYR A 743 0.19 33.44 6.42
C TYR A 743 -0.66 33.96 7.57
N GLN A 744 -0.18 33.74 8.80
CA GLN A 744 -0.73 34.33 10.05
C GLN A 744 -2.24 34.07 10.30
N THR A 745 -2.80 33.00 9.79
CA THR A 745 -4.15 32.55 10.11
C THR A 745 -4.12 31.43 11.15
N TYR A 746 -5.18 31.29 11.92
CA TYR A 746 -5.33 30.29 13.00
C TYR A 746 -4.17 30.27 14.00
N VAL A 747 -3.63 31.43 14.37
CA VAL A 747 -2.46 31.56 15.26
C VAL A 747 -2.90 31.58 16.72
N ASN A 748 -2.20 30.80 17.56
CA ASN A 748 -2.41 30.82 19.01
C ASN A 748 -1.73 32.03 19.65
N ILE A 749 -2.49 33.06 19.91
CA ILE A 749 -1.98 34.34 20.39
C ILE A 749 -1.54 34.27 21.86
N GLU A 750 -2.06 33.36 22.66
CA GLU A 750 -1.68 33.23 24.08
C GLU A 750 -0.24 32.69 24.25
N LYS A 751 0.19 31.85 23.34
CA LYS A 751 1.53 31.26 23.38
C LYS A 751 2.62 32.18 22.81
N TYR A 752 2.25 33.23 22.09
CA TYR A 752 3.18 34.03 21.24
C TYR A 752 3.33 35.47 21.67
N ASN A 753 3.41 35.70 22.96
CA ASN A 753 3.38 37.01 23.61
C ASN A 753 4.50 38.02 23.21
N THR A 754 5.36 37.67 22.27
CA THR A 754 6.51 38.51 21.88
C THR A 754 6.52 38.94 20.41
N SER A 755 5.61 38.45 19.57
CA SER A 755 5.63 38.81 18.16
C SER A 755 4.97 40.17 17.87
N SER A 756 5.41 40.83 16.79
CA SER A 756 4.80 42.09 16.31
C SER A 756 3.31 41.91 15.94
N ILE A 757 2.92 40.70 15.61
CA ILE A 757 1.54 40.34 15.24
C ILE A 757 0.60 40.47 16.45
N ILE A 758 0.98 39.88 17.59
CA ILE A 758 0.18 39.96 18.81
C ILE A 758 0.07 41.38 19.29
N LYS A 759 1.17 42.13 19.28
CA LYS A 759 1.14 43.56 19.64
C LYS A 759 0.21 44.35 18.71
N ASN A 760 0.20 44.01 17.43
CA ASN A 760 -0.71 44.61 16.47
C ASN A 760 -2.16 44.16 16.68
N MET A 761 -2.38 42.89 17.00
CA MET A 761 -3.72 42.37 17.33
C MET A 761 -4.23 42.91 18.65
N GLU A 762 -3.42 42.98 19.70
CA GLU A 762 -3.77 43.65 20.97
C GLU A 762 -4.07 45.17 20.75
N ALA A 763 -3.25 45.83 19.96
CA ALA A 763 -3.49 47.24 19.59
C ALA A 763 -4.82 47.43 18.86
N VAL A 764 -5.22 46.45 18.04
CA VAL A 764 -6.53 46.43 17.37
C VAL A 764 -7.68 46.28 18.35
N HIS A 765 -7.52 45.39 19.31
CA HIS A 765 -8.54 45.13 20.34
C HIS A 765 -8.68 46.24 21.34
N LEU A 766 -7.59 46.88 21.67
CA LEU A 766 -7.57 47.99 22.64
C LEU A 766 -8.04 49.30 22.01
N SER A 767 -8.10 49.44 20.69
CA SER A 767 -8.55 50.66 20.00
C SER A 767 -10.06 50.75 19.89
N THR A 768 -10.83 50.33 20.86
CA THR A 768 -12.29 50.54 20.99
C THR A 768 -12.69 52.01 20.84
N LYS A 769 -11.76 52.93 20.81
CA LYS A 769 -11.91 54.36 20.70
C LYS A 769 -12.53 54.84 19.36
N TYR A 770 -12.62 54.01 18.36
CA TYR A 770 -13.08 54.41 17.01
C TYR A 770 -14.49 53.92 16.63
N TRP A 771 -15.06 52.97 17.40
CA TRP A 771 -16.33 52.35 17.08
C TRP A 771 -17.42 52.61 18.09
N GLY A 772 -17.17 53.58 18.99
CA GLY A 772 -18.13 53.95 19.98
C GLY A 772 -18.91 52.74 20.53
N GLU A 773 -18.60 52.27 21.67
CA GLU A 773 -19.38 51.36 22.51
C GLU A 773 -19.96 50.07 21.91
N VAL A 774 -19.76 49.75 20.64
CA VAL A 774 -20.25 48.52 20.05
C VAL A 774 -19.21 47.40 20.32
N VAL A 775 -19.44 46.78 21.42
CA VAL A 775 -18.76 45.54 21.87
C VAL A 775 -17.26 45.64 22.18
N PRO A 776 -16.89 46.08 23.35
CA PRO A 776 -15.51 45.88 23.82
C PRO A 776 -15.33 44.42 24.26
N TYR A 777 -15.10 43.50 23.35
CA TYR A 777 -14.55 42.23 23.74
C TYR A 777 -13.08 42.41 24.01
N LYS A 778 -12.71 42.24 25.29
CA LYS A 778 -11.30 42.06 25.62
C LYS A 778 -10.80 40.81 24.95
N PHE A 779 -9.58 40.83 24.52
CA PHE A 779 -8.86 39.68 24.04
C PHE A 779 -9.05 38.41 24.90
N THR A 780 -9.04 38.57 26.22
CA THR A 780 -9.31 37.54 27.21
C THR A 780 -10.73 36.98 27.17
N ASP A 781 -11.72 37.75 26.74
CA ASP A 781 -13.12 37.35 26.74
C ASP A 781 -13.46 36.41 25.59
N LEU A 782 -12.62 36.39 24.57
CA LEU A 782 -12.67 35.48 23.40
C LEU A 782 -11.69 34.31 23.54
N GLY A 783 -11.27 33.97 24.76
CA GLY A 783 -10.30 32.91 25.00
C GLY A 783 -8.92 33.23 24.46
N GLY A 784 -8.56 34.52 24.41
CA GLY A 784 -7.26 34.94 23.87
C GLY A 784 -7.21 35.12 22.36
N TYR A 785 -8.33 34.94 21.65
CA TYR A 785 -8.39 35.05 20.18
C TYR A 785 -9.14 36.29 19.71
N SER A 786 -8.67 36.87 18.63
CA SER A 786 -8.95 38.22 18.16
C SER A 786 -10.41 38.64 18.21
N ALA A 787 -10.66 39.90 18.41
CA ALA A 787 -11.94 40.56 18.21
C ALA A 787 -12.39 40.47 16.73
N LEU A 788 -13.62 40.82 16.51
CA LEU A 788 -14.21 40.92 15.19
C LEU A 788 -13.41 41.90 14.31
N MET A 789 -13.05 41.48 13.10
CA MET A 789 -12.21 42.24 12.17
C MET A 789 -12.78 43.63 11.84
N TYR A 790 -14.10 43.82 11.85
CA TYR A 790 -14.72 45.10 11.53
C TYR A 790 -14.44 46.18 12.59
N HIS A 791 -13.96 45.81 13.78
CA HIS A 791 -13.54 46.75 14.80
C HIS A 791 -12.22 47.46 14.49
N ARG A 792 -11.44 46.92 13.58
CA ARG A 792 -10.16 47.51 13.26
C ARG A 792 -10.34 48.73 12.35
N THR A 793 -10.16 49.89 12.95
CA THR A 793 -10.05 51.13 12.19
C THR A 793 -8.80 51.84 12.55
N ASN A 794 -7.94 51.93 11.62
CA ASN A 794 -6.92 52.96 11.69
C ASN A 794 -7.35 54.21 11.06
N SER A 795 -6.69 55.30 11.44
CA SER A 795 -6.89 56.64 10.89
C SER A 795 -7.24 56.66 9.40
N ALA A 796 -7.85 57.69 8.94
CA ALA A 796 -8.38 57.89 7.59
C ALA A 796 -7.49 57.57 6.38
N SER A 797 -6.24 57.22 6.63
CA SER A 797 -5.25 56.80 5.61
C SER A 797 -5.14 55.28 5.40
N SER A 798 -5.73 54.45 6.27
CA SER A 798 -5.72 52.99 6.16
C SER A 798 -7.10 52.46 6.42
N SER A 799 -7.81 52.17 5.39
CA SER A 799 -9.16 51.61 5.49
C SER A 799 -9.21 50.14 5.20
N PRO A 800 -9.00 49.35 6.17
CA PRO A 800 -8.63 48.02 5.88
C PRO A 800 -9.78 47.12 5.46
N TYR A 801 -10.93 47.14 6.11
CA TYR A 801 -11.90 46.06 5.94
C TYR A 801 -13.09 46.39 5.05
N GLY A 802 -12.82 47.06 3.99
CA GLY A 802 -13.88 47.42 3.07
C GLY A 802 -14.99 48.18 3.76
N TRP A 803 -16.20 47.75 3.56
CA TRP A 803 -17.39 48.44 4.06
C TRP A 803 -17.97 47.87 5.37
N TYR A 804 -17.39 46.85 5.95
CA TYR A 804 -17.90 46.19 7.16
C TYR A 804 -18.16 47.12 8.33
N PRO A 805 -17.34 48.16 8.59
CA PRO A 805 -17.63 49.12 9.64
C PRO A 805 -18.98 49.82 9.48
N TRP A 806 -19.41 50.13 8.28
CA TRP A 806 -20.70 50.72 8.03
C TRP A 806 -21.82 49.69 7.96
N LEU A 807 -21.58 48.52 7.39
CA LEU A 807 -22.55 47.42 7.34
C LEU A 807 -22.98 46.97 8.75
N PHE A 808 -22.07 46.86 9.71
CA PHE A 808 -22.40 46.51 11.09
C PHE A 808 -23.15 47.61 11.89
N LYS A 809 -23.26 48.77 11.38
CA LYS A 809 -24.21 49.80 11.92
C LYS A 809 -25.63 49.53 11.52
N ASP A 810 -25.88 48.78 10.45
CA ASP A 810 -27.25 48.46 10.02
C ASP A 810 -27.80 47.27 10.86
N PRO A 811 -28.86 47.48 11.68
CA PRO A 811 -29.48 46.40 12.42
C PRO A 811 -29.98 45.22 11.55
N TYR A 812 -30.37 45.49 10.34
CA TYR A 812 -30.80 44.47 9.37
C TYR A 812 -29.62 43.57 8.96
N PHE A 813 -28.46 44.16 8.64
CA PHE A 813 -27.24 43.39 8.32
C PHE A 813 -26.82 42.54 9.51
N VAL A 814 -26.80 43.12 10.73
CA VAL A 814 -26.46 42.42 11.95
C VAL A 814 -27.39 41.21 12.20
N ALA A 815 -28.71 41.43 12.02
CA ALA A 815 -29.67 40.33 12.17
C ALA A 815 -29.40 39.16 11.20
N ARG A 816 -29.03 39.48 9.94
CA ARG A 816 -28.67 38.48 8.94
C ARG A 816 -27.36 37.78 9.27
N VAL A 817 -26.35 38.49 9.76
CA VAL A 817 -25.10 37.89 10.27
C VAL A 817 -25.40 36.89 11.36
N LYS A 818 -26.20 37.25 12.36
CA LYS A 818 -26.60 36.35 13.45
C LYS A 818 -27.34 35.13 12.94
N ALA A 819 -28.29 35.29 12.06
CA ALA A 819 -29.06 34.19 11.50
C ALA A 819 -28.16 33.22 10.70
N ARG A 820 -27.29 33.73 9.85
CA ARG A 820 -26.35 32.93 9.04
C ARG A 820 -25.35 32.19 9.94
N TRP A 821 -24.77 32.93 10.90
CA TRP A 821 -23.84 32.33 11.88
C TRP A 821 -24.48 31.17 12.65
N ASN A 822 -25.67 31.38 13.20
CA ASN A 822 -26.33 30.34 13.98
C ASN A 822 -26.71 29.11 13.14
N SER A 823 -27.07 29.32 11.86
CA SER A 823 -27.27 28.21 10.94
C SER A 823 -25.99 27.41 10.75
N LEU A 824 -24.86 28.05 10.48
CA LEU A 824 -23.55 27.41 10.28
C LEU A 824 -22.99 26.80 11.57
N TYR A 825 -23.12 27.50 12.71
CA TYR A 825 -22.65 27.03 14.00
C TYR A 825 -23.30 25.72 14.42
N ASN A 826 -24.59 25.54 14.14
CA ASN A 826 -25.34 24.35 14.48
C ASN A 826 -25.26 23.23 13.39
N SER A 827 -24.47 23.41 12.34
CA SER A 827 -24.33 22.45 11.24
C SER A 827 -22.87 22.29 10.80
N VAL A 828 -22.45 23.04 9.80
CA VAL A 828 -21.11 22.94 9.17
C VAL A 828 -19.98 23.03 10.18
N LEU A 829 -20.06 23.96 11.13
CA LEU A 829 -18.97 24.23 12.07
C LEU A 829 -18.83 23.19 13.18
N GLN A 830 -19.80 22.30 13.39
CA GLN A 830 -19.74 21.26 14.45
C GLN A 830 -18.73 20.16 14.16
N ASN A 831 -18.48 19.83 12.90
CA ASN A 831 -17.68 18.68 12.50
C ASN A 831 -16.23 19.03 12.11
N GLN A 832 -15.85 20.31 12.21
CA GLN A 832 -14.57 20.77 11.67
C GLN A 832 -13.36 20.21 12.40
N SER A 833 -13.46 19.91 13.70
CA SER A 833 -12.39 19.22 14.43
C SER A 833 -12.06 17.85 13.86
N SER A 834 -13.05 17.11 13.38
CA SER A 834 -12.83 15.82 12.70
C SER A 834 -12.18 16.01 11.32
N VAL A 835 -12.54 17.07 10.61
CA VAL A 835 -11.93 17.44 9.31
C VAL A 835 -10.45 17.81 9.52
N ILE A 836 -10.16 18.63 10.53
CA ILE A 836 -8.79 19.04 10.89
C ILE A 836 -7.95 17.80 11.24
N ALA A 837 -8.45 16.92 12.09
CA ALA A 837 -7.74 15.69 12.48
C ALA A 837 -7.46 14.77 11.27
N ARG A 838 -8.45 14.58 10.39
CA ARG A 838 -8.29 13.80 9.15
C ARG A 838 -7.27 14.43 8.22
N MET A 839 -7.40 15.71 7.91
CA MET A 839 -6.46 16.42 7.04
C MET A 839 -5.04 16.41 7.60
N GLY A 840 -4.90 16.55 8.93
CA GLY A 840 -3.61 16.43 9.61
C GLY A 840 -2.99 15.06 9.44
N LYS A 841 -3.77 13.99 9.65
CA LYS A 841 -3.29 12.61 9.52
C LYS A 841 -2.85 12.27 8.09
N GLU A 842 -3.61 12.72 7.08
CA GLU A 842 -3.28 12.53 5.66
C GLU A 842 -1.92 13.15 5.27
N ARG A 843 -1.49 14.20 5.98
CA ARG A 843 -0.24 14.95 5.68
C ARG A 843 0.93 14.63 6.59
N GLU A 844 0.76 13.79 7.59
CA GLU A 844 1.77 13.56 8.64
C GLU A 844 3.12 13.12 8.07
N LYS A 845 3.12 12.07 7.24
CA LYS A 845 4.34 11.58 6.58
C LYS A 845 4.95 12.62 5.60
N ALA A 846 4.08 13.34 4.90
CA ALA A 846 4.48 14.40 3.99
C ALA A 846 5.13 15.58 4.72
N ALA A 847 4.57 15.99 5.86
CA ALA A 847 5.10 17.06 6.68
C ALA A 847 6.50 16.73 7.22
N GLU A 848 6.69 15.51 7.71
CA GLU A 848 8.00 15.04 8.17
C GLU A 848 9.06 15.17 7.06
N SER A 849 8.73 14.68 5.85
CA SER A 849 9.61 14.79 4.69
C SER A 849 9.85 16.24 4.26
N ASN A 850 8.78 17.04 4.16
CA ASN A 850 8.87 18.44 3.72
C ASN A 850 9.75 19.29 4.65
N TRP A 851 9.63 19.11 5.97
CA TRP A 851 10.40 19.88 6.94
C TRP A 851 11.84 19.37 7.13
N LYS A 852 12.22 18.23 6.56
CA LYS A 852 13.63 17.85 6.36
C LYS A 852 14.27 18.59 5.17
N ILE A 853 13.46 18.94 4.16
CA ILE A 853 13.95 19.72 3.01
C ILE A 853 14.06 21.21 3.37
N TRP A 854 13.03 21.75 4.00
CA TRP A 854 12.91 23.18 4.29
C TRP A 854 12.95 23.45 5.80
N ASN A 855 13.95 24.24 6.23
CA ASN A 855 14.01 24.63 7.64
C ASN A 855 13.03 25.77 7.91
N ILE A 856 11.82 25.44 8.32
CA ILE A 856 10.74 26.41 8.55
C ILE A 856 11.14 27.48 9.59
N LYS A 857 11.94 27.13 10.60
CA LYS A 857 12.41 28.06 11.64
C LYS A 857 13.23 29.20 11.07
N TYR A 858 14.07 28.93 10.06
CA TYR A 858 14.89 29.94 9.41
C TYR A 858 14.18 30.68 8.28
N LEU A 859 13.21 30.04 7.64
CA LEU A 859 12.37 30.69 6.62
C LEU A 859 11.57 31.86 7.19
N HIS A 860 11.41 31.90 8.52
CA HIS A 860 10.58 32.85 9.24
C HIS A 860 11.30 33.69 10.26
N ALA A 861 12.61 33.76 10.25
CA ALA A 861 13.40 34.58 11.17
C ALA A 861 12.85 36.02 11.20
N GLY A 862 12.03 36.32 12.20
CA GLY A 862 11.50 37.66 12.49
C GLY A 862 9.97 37.81 12.46
N ASN A 863 9.19 36.85 12.01
CA ASN A 863 7.74 37.08 11.76
C ASN A 863 6.75 36.11 12.38
N SER A 864 7.15 35.21 13.28
CA SER A 864 6.13 34.33 13.77
C SER A 864 6.54 33.49 14.95
N GLY A 865 5.56 33.18 15.68
CA GLY A 865 5.64 32.52 16.93
C GLY A 865 6.16 31.09 16.88
N ASP A 866 6.25 30.53 18.05
CA ASP A 866 6.91 29.29 18.44
C ASP A 866 6.30 28.01 17.83
N GLU A 867 5.30 28.12 16.94
CA GLU A 867 4.67 27.04 16.20
C GLU A 867 5.70 26.22 15.38
N TYR A 868 6.85 26.82 15.06
CA TYR A 868 7.93 26.15 14.31
C TYR A 868 8.73 25.15 15.16
N ASP A 869 8.72 25.33 16.47
CA ASP A 869 9.32 24.37 17.39
C ASP A 869 8.40 23.18 17.70
N PHE A 870 7.14 23.23 17.27
CA PHE A 870 6.22 22.12 17.43
C PHE A 870 6.59 20.95 16.52
N THR A 871 6.38 19.74 16.99
CA THR A 871 6.22 18.58 16.13
C THR A 871 4.98 18.75 15.25
N TYR A 872 4.87 18.01 14.19
CA TYR A 872 3.71 18.11 13.30
C TYR A 872 2.38 17.78 14.04
N PRO A 873 2.27 16.69 14.82
CA PRO A 873 1.06 16.43 15.62
C PRO A 873 0.71 17.57 16.60
N GLU A 874 1.69 18.17 17.24
CA GLU A 874 1.46 19.33 18.14
C GLU A 874 0.94 20.55 17.35
N ALA A 875 1.42 20.77 16.14
CA ALA A 875 0.93 21.86 15.29
C ALA A 875 -0.53 21.63 14.86
N ILE A 876 -0.92 20.38 14.54
CA ILE A 876 -2.32 20.03 14.22
C ILE A 876 -3.23 20.18 15.46
N GLN A 877 -2.77 19.70 16.61
CA GLN A 877 -3.51 19.88 17.86
C GLN A 877 -3.72 21.37 18.16
N ASN A 878 -2.67 22.17 18.06
CA ASN A 878 -2.72 23.61 18.27
C ASN A 878 -3.69 24.30 17.30
N PHE A 879 -3.65 23.91 16.01
CA PHE A 879 -4.58 24.42 15.00
C PHE A 879 -6.04 24.13 15.40
N ASN A 880 -6.33 22.91 15.83
CA ASN A 880 -7.67 22.52 16.26
C ASN A 880 -8.13 23.29 17.51
N GLU A 881 -7.26 23.43 18.51
CA GLU A 881 -7.55 24.20 19.73
C GLU A 881 -7.87 25.67 19.39
N VAL A 882 -7.09 26.27 18.49
CA VAL A 882 -7.30 27.66 18.03
C VAL A 882 -8.65 27.77 17.32
N PHE A 883 -8.95 26.86 16.39
CA PHE A 883 -10.21 26.86 15.66
C PHE A 883 -11.42 26.75 16.62
N GLU A 884 -11.41 25.81 17.54
CA GLU A 884 -12.52 25.60 18.48
C GLU A 884 -12.71 26.81 19.42
N LYS A 885 -11.63 27.31 19.99
CA LYS A 885 -11.71 28.52 20.83
C LYS A 885 -12.23 29.72 20.05
N ARG A 886 -11.77 29.87 18.80
CA ARG A 886 -12.23 30.94 17.91
C ARG A 886 -13.71 30.79 17.57
N ARG A 887 -14.18 29.59 17.24
CA ARG A 887 -15.58 29.28 16.97
C ARG A 887 -16.48 29.62 18.15
N GLU A 888 -16.12 29.19 19.36
CA GLU A 888 -16.87 29.48 20.58
C GLU A 888 -16.86 30.98 20.94
N GLY A 889 -15.71 31.62 20.83
CA GLY A 889 -15.57 33.06 21.04
C GLY A 889 -16.43 33.88 20.09
N LEU A 890 -16.40 33.55 18.78
CA LEU A 890 -17.23 34.19 17.77
C LEU A 890 -18.72 33.93 18.01
N ASN A 891 -19.10 32.73 18.44
CA ASN A 891 -20.49 32.44 18.76
C ASN A 891 -21.02 33.40 19.87
N THR A 892 -20.23 33.57 20.90
CA THR A 892 -20.56 34.53 21.99
C THR A 892 -20.62 35.96 21.45
N ALA A 893 -19.61 36.38 20.70
CA ALA A 893 -19.48 37.73 20.18
C ALA A 893 -20.62 38.10 19.21
N ILE A 894 -20.89 37.26 18.24
CA ILE A 894 -21.91 37.51 17.21
C ILE A 894 -23.30 37.53 17.82
N ASN A 895 -23.61 36.64 18.76
CA ASN A 895 -24.94 36.63 19.40
C ASN A 895 -25.15 37.84 20.30
N ASN A 896 -24.09 38.50 20.79
CA ASN A 896 -24.16 39.74 21.59
C ASN A 896 -24.12 41.01 20.72
N LEU A 897 -23.88 40.96 19.37
CA LEU A 897 -24.03 42.10 18.52
C LEU A 897 -25.49 42.62 18.58
#